data_d96e5dabfb73379b4ba81e93f24ce186
#
_entry.id   d96e5dabfb73379b4ba81e93f24ce186
#
_cell.length_a   1.000
_cell.length_b   1.000
_cell.length_c   1.000
_cell.angle_alpha   90.00
_cell.angle_beta   90.00
_cell.angle_gamma   90.00
#
_symmetry.space_group_name_H-M   'P 1'
#
loop_
_entity.id
_entity.type
_entity.pdbx_description
1 polymer ?
#
loop_
_entity_poly.entity_id
_entity_poly.type
_entity_poly.pdbx_seq_one_letter_code
_entity_poly.pdbx_strand_id
1 'polypeptide(L)'
;MSDTLVNDIDPIETQDWLSAVDSLIRAEGAERAHYIINQVIDQARNGGVNIAKGGVTTPYVNTIPVSEQPAYPGDKAIERRIRSAVRWNAIMAVLRGQKKDLELGGHISTYQSAASMYEVCFNHFFKAATDKNGGDLVFFQGHAAPGMYARAFVEGRITEDQMNNFRQECEPGKGLSSYPHPKLMPEFWQFSTVSMGLGPVNAIRTARFLKYLDNRSLKDTKDQKVYAFLGDGEMDEIEAKGDLTFAAREGLDNLIFVVSCNLQRLDGPVTGNGKIVQELEGLFAGAGWEVIKVMWGSGWDKLFAKDTTGKLTQLMMEVLDGDYLTFKSKNGAYVREHFFGRYPETAALVADMTDDEIWALRRGGHDSEKLYAAFHKAQTAGKPVVILAHMVKGYKIPEAESKNTAHQSKKMSLESLKSFRDHFQLDIKDEDIPNYPYITFPEGSEEYNYLHGRRKTLNGYLPKRLPKFTTEFKVPSLEEFAPLLEEQARPISTTMAFVRFLNTLLKDKNIGKQIVPIVADEARTFGMEGLFRQIGIYNPHGQNYVPSDRDLVAYYREAKDGQVLQEGINELGAASSWLAAANSYSVNNLPMIPFFIYYSMFGFQRVGDLMWAAGDQLARGFMIGGTSGRTTLNGEGLQHEDGHSHIQSLVIPNCVSYDPAYVYEVAVILQDGINRMYGEKQEDVFYYITTLNETYEQPAMPKGAEEGIRKGIYKFETVEAKDNKGHVQLLGSGAIFRHVREAAQILANEYGVSSDVYSVPSFTEVAREGADAVRWNMLHPTETPRVPYIAQVMNDAPAVAATDYMKLFAEQVRAFIPAQSYHVLGTDGFGRSDSRENLREHFEVDARYVVVAALHELAKQGKFDAKVVADAIAKFGLKTEILNPLYA
;
A
#
# COMPACT_ATOMS: atom_id res chain seq x y z
N MET A 1 20.45 -8.23 -29.35
CA MET A 1 21.71 -8.97 -29.39
C MET A 1 21.67 -9.79 -30.67
N SER A 2 22.61 -9.61 -31.55
CA SER A 2 22.71 -10.38 -32.80
C SER A 2 22.96 -11.83 -32.42
N ASP A 3 21.98 -12.69 -32.65
CA ASP A 3 22.24 -14.11 -32.74
C ASP A 3 23.29 -14.29 -33.84
N THR A 4 24.46 -14.69 -33.42
CA THR A 4 25.44 -15.25 -34.35
C THR A 4 24.73 -16.41 -35.04
N LEU A 5 24.41 -16.24 -36.32
CA LEU A 5 23.98 -17.33 -37.20
C LEU A 5 25.04 -18.42 -37.09
N VAL A 6 24.79 -19.41 -36.25
CA VAL A 6 25.55 -20.67 -36.30
C VAL A 6 25.17 -21.24 -37.64
N ASN A 7 26.14 -21.31 -38.55
CA ASN A 7 25.95 -21.99 -39.84
C ASN A 7 25.45 -23.42 -39.51
N ASP A 8 24.27 -23.76 -40.01
CA ASP A 8 23.71 -25.09 -39.88
C ASP A 8 24.63 -26.04 -40.64
N ILE A 9 25.26 -26.96 -39.90
CA ILE A 9 26.25 -27.89 -40.43
C ILE A 9 25.60 -29.06 -41.16
N ASP A 10 24.32 -29.35 -40.88
CA ASP A 10 23.53 -30.37 -41.58
C ASP A 10 22.04 -29.93 -41.70
N PRO A 11 21.73 -29.14 -42.76
CA PRO A 11 20.35 -28.68 -42.96
C PRO A 11 19.31 -29.79 -43.16
N ILE A 12 19.75 -31.00 -43.62
CA ILE A 12 18.85 -32.13 -43.84
C ILE A 12 18.46 -32.73 -42.49
N GLU A 13 19.41 -32.99 -41.61
CA GLU A 13 19.13 -33.49 -40.26
C GLU A 13 18.24 -32.48 -39.50
N THR A 14 18.54 -31.19 -39.57
CA THR A 14 17.71 -30.14 -38.96
C THR A 14 16.25 -30.20 -39.46
N GLN A 15 16.07 -30.34 -40.76
CA GLN A 15 14.72 -30.43 -41.38
C GLN A 15 13.98 -31.70 -40.93
N ASP A 16 14.69 -32.82 -40.78
CA ASP A 16 14.07 -34.08 -40.26
C ASP A 16 13.58 -33.92 -38.83
N TRP A 17 14.35 -33.30 -37.94
CA TRP A 17 13.90 -32.97 -36.58
C TRP A 17 12.68 -32.05 -36.56
N LEU A 18 12.66 -30.99 -37.34
CA LEU A 18 11.53 -30.07 -37.45
C LEU A 18 10.29 -30.79 -38.00
N SER A 19 10.43 -31.66 -38.99
CA SER A 19 9.33 -32.46 -39.57
C SER A 19 8.77 -33.46 -38.56
N ALA A 20 9.63 -34.05 -37.72
CA ALA A 20 9.19 -34.94 -36.65
C ALA A 20 8.34 -34.20 -35.58
N VAL A 21 8.74 -33.00 -35.18
CA VAL A 21 7.96 -32.13 -34.25
C VAL A 21 6.62 -31.77 -34.90
N ASP A 22 6.59 -31.37 -36.17
CA ASP A 22 5.36 -31.04 -36.89
C ASP A 22 4.41 -32.23 -36.98
N SER A 23 4.94 -33.41 -37.24
CA SER A 23 4.14 -34.66 -37.26
C SER A 23 3.56 -34.98 -35.90
N LEU A 24 4.36 -34.81 -34.85
CA LEU A 24 3.90 -35.03 -33.45
C LEU A 24 2.76 -34.09 -33.09
N ILE A 25 2.87 -32.80 -33.42
CA ILE A 25 1.82 -31.80 -33.18
C ILE A 25 0.52 -32.18 -33.91
N ARG A 26 0.62 -32.60 -35.18
CA ARG A 26 -0.56 -32.98 -35.99
C ARG A 26 -1.22 -34.26 -35.53
N ALA A 27 -0.46 -35.26 -35.12
CA ALA A 27 -0.98 -36.58 -34.73
C ALA A 27 -1.50 -36.64 -33.29
N GLU A 28 -0.75 -36.05 -32.36
CA GLU A 28 -0.98 -36.25 -30.90
C GLU A 28 -1.43 -34.96 -30.19
N GLY A 29 -1.40 -33.83 -30.88
CA GLY A 29 -1.75 -32.53 -30.34
C GLY A 29 -0.67 -31.80 -29.52
N ALA A 30 -0.97 -30.57 -29.12
CA ALA A 30 -0.03 -29.66 -28.51
C ALA A 30 0.50 -30.14 -27.13
N GLU A 31 -0.36 -30.76 -26.31
CA GLU A 31 0.03 -31.24 -24.95
C GLU A 31 1.07 -32.35 -25.02
N ARG A 32 0.85 -33.31 -25.91
CA ARG A 32 1.81 -34.41 -26.09
C ARG A 32 3.12 -33.91 -26.69
N ALA A 33 3.05 -33.02 -27.66
CA ALA A 33 4.24 -32.39 -28.25
C ALA A 33 5.05 -31.62 -27.19
N HIS A 34 4.37 -30.84 -26.36
CA HIS A 34 5.03 -30.12 -25.25
C HIS A 34 5.74 -31.08 -24.28
N TYR A 35 5.07 -32.16 -23.90
CA TYR A 35 5.68 -33.19 -23.03
C TYR A 35 6.93 -33.79 -23.62
N ILE A 36 6.88 -34.23 -24.90
CA ILE A 36 8.03 -34.88 -25.57
C ILE A 36 9.18 -33.90 -25.76
N ILE A 37 8.93 -32.66 -26.20
CA ILE A 37 9.96 -31.63 -26.34
C ILE A 37 10.66 -31.36 -25.01
N ASN A 38 9.91 -31.25 -23.90
CA ASN A 38 10.52 -31.08 -22.57
C ASN A 38 11.41 -32.28 -22.19
N GLN A 39 11.00 -33.53 -22.48
CA GLN A 39 11.82 -34.72 -22.21
C GLN A 39 13.13 -34.70 -23.04
N VAL A 40 13.08 -34.27 -24.29
CA VAL A 40 14.27 -34.12 -25.13
C VAL A 40 15.20 -33.03 -24.59
N ILE A 41 14.66 -31.89 -24.15
CA ILE A 41 15.42 -30.81 -23.52
C ILE A 41 16.07 -31.29 -22.21
N ASP A 42 15.34 -32.01 -21.38
CA ASP A 42 15.88 -32.54 -20.11
C ASP A 42 16.96 -33.61 -20.36
N GLN A 43 16.78 -34.45 -21.34
CA GLN A 43 17.79 -35.44 -21.75
C GLN A 43 19.08 -34.76 -22.23
N ALA A 44 18.96 -33.70 -23.03
CA ALA A 44 20.11 -32.93 -23.50
C ALA A 44 20.84 -32.21 -22.33
N ARG A 45 20.10 -31.63 -21.37
CA ARG A 45 20.67 -31.04 -20.15
C ARG A 45 21.41 -32.07 -19.31
N ASN A 46 20.79 -33.24 -19.10
CA ASN A 46 21.44 -34.35 -18.38
C ASN A 46 22.70 -34.83 -19.06
N GLY A 47 22.78 -34.71 -20.40
CA GLY A 47 23.98 -34.95 -21.21
C GLY A 47 25.01 -33.80 -21.18
N GLY A 48 24.79 -32.76 -20.38
CA GLY A 48 25.72 -31.64 -20.22
C GLY A 48 25.59 -30.53 -21.29
N VAL A 49 24.59 -30.59 -22.15
CA VAL A 49 24.31 -29.51 -23.10
C VAL A 49 23.73 -28.30 -22.37
N ASN A 50 24.38 -27.17 -22.46
CA ASN A 50 23.89 -25.92 -21.87
C ASN A 50 22.76 -25.35 -22.74
N ILE A 51 21.60 -25.95 -22.62
CA ILE A 51 20.36 -25.36 -23.15
C ILE A 51 19.83 -24.41 -22.06
N ALA A 52 20.01 -23.11 -22.28
CA ALA A 52 19.24 -22.11 -21.56
C ALA A 52 17.77 -22.55 -21.63
N LYS A 53 17.02 -22.53 -20.52
CA LYS A 53 15.57 -22.77 -20.57
C LYS A 53 15.04 -21.93 -21.72
N GLY A 54 14.55 -22.60 -22.77
CA GLY A 54 14.10 -21.94 -24.02
C GLY A 54 13.20 -20.76 -23.65
N GLY A 55 13.25 -19.70 -24.44
CA GLY A 55 12.75 -18.38 -24.09
C GLY A 55 11.48 -18.46 -23.24
N VAL A 56 11.48 -17.79 -22.11
CA VAL A 56 10.35 -17.75 -21.13
C VAL A 56 9.13 -17.13 -21.79
N THR A 57 9.26 -16.67 -23.02
CA THR A 57 8.23 -15.98 -23.81
C THR A 57 7.71 -16.85 -24.95
N THR A 58 6.41 -16.75 -25.21
CA THR A 58 5.70 -17.38 -26.32
C THR A 58 5.50 -16.37 -27.46
N PRO A 59 5.08 -16.79 -28.68
CA PRO A 59 4.79 -15.87 -29.78
C PRO A 59 3.81 -14.74 -29.39
N TYR A 60 3.86 -13.62 -30.12
CA TYR A 60 3.05 -12.41 -29.85
C TYR A 60 1.59 -12.60 -30.31
N VAL A 61 0.96 -13.65 -29.79
CA VAL A 61 -0.42 -14.08 -30.09
C VAL A 61 -1.19 -14.38 -28.81
N ASN A 62 -2.48 -14.67 -28.94
CA ASN A 62 -3.31 -15.05 -27.78
C ASN A 62 -2.85 -16.39 -27.21
N THR A 63 -2.78 -16.49 -25.88
CA THR A 63 -2.44 -17.74 -25.19
C THR A 63 -3.53 -18.81 -25.35
N ILE A 64 -4.81 -18.38 -25.39
CA ILE A 64 -5.95 -19.31 -25.54
C ILE A 64 -6.33 -19.38 -27.03
N PRO A 65 -6.14 -20.53 -27.68
CA PRO A 65 -6.55 -20.72 -29.07
C PRO A 65 -8.08 -20.70 -29.18
N VAL A 66 -8.60 -20.42 -30.39
CA VAL A 66 -10.06 -20.33 -30.63
C VAL A 66 -10.79 -21.60 -30.24
N SER A 67 -10.19 -22.75 -30.46
CA SER A 67 -10.76 -24.08 -30.14
C SER A 67 -10.97 -24.34 -28.64
N GLU A 68 -10.23 -23.62 -27.78
CA GLU A 68 -10.30 -23.76 -26.33
C GLU A 68 -11.10 -22.65 -25.65
N GLN A 69 -11.63 -21.71 -26.42
CA GLN A 69 -12.40 -20.61 -25.88
C GLN A 69 -13.78 -21.07 -25.40
N PRO A 70 -14.15 -20.81 -24.14
CA PRO A 70 -15.51 -21.12 -23.68
C PRO A 70 -16.52 -20.22 -24.39
N ALA A 71 -17.75 -20.73 -24.57
CA ALA A 71 -18.85 -19.94 -25.11
C ALA A 71 -19.10 -18.70 -24.22
N TYR A 72 -19.28 -17.55 -24.83
CA TYR A 72 -19.61 -16.32 -24.09
C TYR A 72 -21.04 -16.42 -23.53
N PRO A 73 -21.22 -16.32 -22.20
CA PRO A 73 -22.53 -16.60 -21.57
C PRO A 73 -23.47 -15.39 -21.56
N GLY A 74 -23.00 -14.21 -21.94
CA GLY A 74 -23.76 -12.96 -21.88
C GLY A 74 -24.42 -12.56 -23.18
N ASP A 75 -25.42 -11.66 -23.11
CA ASP A 75 -25.98 -11.00 -24.29
C ASP A 75 -25.03 -9.87 -24.75
N LYS A 76 -24.29 -10.13 -25.80
CA LYS A 76 -23.29 -9.20 -26.35
C LYS A 76 -23.89 -7.87 -26.81
N ALA A 77 -25.14 -7.86 -27.26
CA ALA A 77 -25.80 -6.65 -27.74
C ALA A 77 -26.21 -5.75 -26.57
N ILE A 78 -26.80 -6.30 -25.53
CA ILE A 78 -27.18 -5.57 -24.32
C ILE A 78 -25.93 -5.08 -23.60
N GLU A 79 -24.93 -5.93 -23.41
CA GLU A 79 -23.68 -5.54 -22.75
C GLU A 79 -22.91 -4.47 -23.51
N ARG A 80 -22.96 -4.48 -24.85
CA ARG A 80 -22.39 -3.41 -25.67
C ARG A 80 -23.10 -2.08 -25.39
N ARG A 81 -24.43 -2.06 -25.32
CA ARG A 81 -25.21 -0.84 -25.04
C ARG A 81 -24.88 -0.29 -23.64
N ILE A 82 -24.86 -1.16 -22.63
CA ILE A 82 -24.49 -0.77 -21.26
C ILE A 82 -23.07 -0.19 -21.23
N ARG A 83 -22.07 -0.89 -21.77
CA ARG A 83 -20.69 -0.43 -21.81
C ARG A 83 -20.53 0.88 -22.57
N SER A 84 -21.28 1.09 -23.63
CA SER A 84 -21.28 2.35 -24.40
C SER A 84 -21.81 3.51 -23.57
N ALA A 85 -22.89 3.31 -22.80
CA ALA A 85 -23.43 4.30 -21.88
C ALA A 85 -22.44 4.63 -20.74
N VAL A 86 -21.82 3.61 -20.14
CA VAL A 86 -20.80 3.81 -19.08
C VAL A 86 -19.59 4.58 -19.62
N ARG A 87 -19.10 4.26 -20.82
CA ARG A 87 -18.03 5.03 -21.50
C ARG A 87 -18.39 6.48 -21.67
N TRP A 88 -19.59 6.75 -22.15
CA TRP A 88 -20.10 8.12 -22.34
C TRP A 88 -20.18 8.86 -21.01
N ASN A 89 -20.84 8.28 -20.01
CA ASN A 89 -21.02 8.90 -18.71
C ASN A 89 -19.69 9.23 -18.03
N ALA A 90 -18.67 8.37 -18.18
CA ALA A 90 -17.33 8.61 -17.65
C ALA A 90 -16.67 9.85 -18.28
N ILE A 91 -16.87 10.08 -19.58
CA ILE A 91 -16.43 11.31 -20.29
C ILE A 91 -17.24 12.52 -19.77
N MET A 92 -18.56 12.39 -19.68
CA MET A 92 -19.45 13.49 -19.27
C MET A 92 -19.12 13.96 -17.85
N ALA A 93 -18.80 13.09 -16.92
CA ALA A 93 -18.38 13.45 -15.56
C ALA A 93 -17.16 14.39 -15.57
N VAL A 94 -16.14 14.07 -16.39
CA VAL A 94 -14.95 14.90 -16.54
C VAL A 94 -15.27 16.24 -17.22
N LEU A 95 -16.03 16.23 -18.31
CA LEU A 95 -16.34 17.44 -19.09
C LEU A 95 -17.25 18.40 -18.33
N ARG A 96 -18.24 17.90 -17.56
CA ARG A 96 -19.11 18.75 -16.72
C ARG A 96 -18.29 19.42 -15.60
N GLY A 97 -17.31 18.75 -15.02
CA GLY A 97 -16.36 19.35 -14.08
C GLY A 97 -15.57 20.50 -14.70
N GLN A 98 -15.11 20.33 -15.96
CA GLN A 98 -14.39 21.40 -16.67
C GLN A 98 -15.29 22.60 -17.02
N LYS A 99 -16.59 22.38 -17.32
CA LYS A 99 -17.54 23.46 -17.70
C LYS A 99 -17.76 24.48 -16.57
N LYS A 100 -17.42 24.13 -15.32
CA LYS A 100 -17.52 25.04 -14.16
C LYS A 100 -16.33 26.00 -14.04
N ASP A 101 -15.39 26.01 -14.99
CA ASP A 101 -14.15 26.80 -14.98
C ASP A 101 -13.29 26.62 -13.71
N LEU A 102 -13.41 25.47 -13.05
CA LEU A 102 -12.69 25.17 -11.81
C LEU A 102 -11.33 24.47 -12.04
N GLU A 103 -10.93 24.26 -13.29
CA GLU A 103 -9.68 23.58 -13.68
C GLU A 103 -9.45 22.22 -13.00
N LEU A 104 -10.52 21.51 -12.63
CA LEU A 104 -10.47 20.29 -11.83
C LEU A 104 -9.76 19.12 -12.52
N GLY A 105 -9.65 19.16 -13.83
CA GLY A 105 -9.02 18.09 -14.61
C GLY A 105 -9.81 16.78 -14.60
N GLY A 106 -9.10 15.68 -14.78
CA GLY A 106 -9.65 14.32 -14.85
C GLY A 106 -8.98 13.54 -15.98
N HIS A 107 -9.13 12.23 -15.96
CA HIS A 107 -8.54 11.32 -16.94
C HIS A 107 -9.65 10.63 -17.73
N ILE A 108 -9.68 10.85 -19.03
CA ILE A 108 -10.64 10.22 -19.94
C ILE A 108 -10.04 8.94 -20.54
N SER A 109 -8.80 9.04 -21.00
CA SER A 109 -8.15 8.01 -21.84
C SER A 109 -7.98 6.66 -21.17
N THR A 110 -7.69 6.61 -19.87
CA THR A 110 -7.42 5.36 -19.15
C THR A 110 -8.64 4.46 -19.10
N TYR A 111 -9.80 4.99 -18.67
CA TYR A 111 -11.01 4.18 -18.65
C TYR A 111 -11.45 3.76 -20.06
N GLN A 112 -11.32 4.64 -21.06
CA GLN A 112 -11.68 4.29 -22.44
C GLN A 112 -10.84 3.12 -22.97
N SER A 113 -9.57 3.02 -22.55
CA SER A 113 -8.74 1.84 -22.85
C SER A 113 -9.29 0.58 -22.17
N ALA A 114 -9.60 0.65 -20.87
CA ALA A 114 -9.84 -0.48 -20.00
C ALA A 114 -11.33 -0.91 -19.89
N ALA A 115 -12.26 -0.13 -20.42
CA ALA A 115 -13.71 -0.34 -20.18
C ALA A 115 -14.20 -1.76 -20.51
N SER A 116 -13.70 -2.40 -21.57
CA SER A 116 -14.11 -3.79 -21.90
C SER A 116 -13.68 -4.80 -20.84
N MET A 117 -12.50 -4.64 -20.23
CA MET A 117 -12.03 -5.51 -19.15
C MET A 117 -12.94 -5.40 -17.92
N TYR A 118 -13.20 -4.16 -17.47
CA TYR A 118 -14.04 -3.92 -16.30
C TYR A 118 -15.46 -4.42 -16.51
N GLU A 119 -16.09 -4.14 -17.67
CA GLU A 119 -17.46 -4.53 -17.93
C GLU A 119 -17.64 -6.06 -18.02
N VAL A 120 -16.68 -6.79 -18.60
CA VAL A 120 -16.67 -8.26 -18.55
C VAL A 120 -16.61 -8.76 -17.10
N CYS A 121 -15.76 -8.13 -16.27
CA CYS A 121 -15.66 -8.52 -14.86
C CYS A 121 -16.93 -8.19 -14.06
N PHE A 122 -17.53 -7.01 -14.24
CA PHE A 122 -18.77 -6.63 -13.60
C PHE A 122 -19.95 -7.54 -13.96
N ASN A 123 -19.99 -8.00 -15.21
CA ASN A 123 -21.09 -8.84 -15.69
C ASN A 123 -20.91 -10.34 -15.38
N HIS A 124 -19.66 -10.84 -15.21
CA HIS A 124 -19.42 -12.28 -15.19
C HIS A 124 -18.57 -12.79 -14.02
N PHE A 125 -17.75 -11.95 -13.37
CA PHE A 125 -16.72 -12.43 -12.43
C PHE A 125 -16.80 -11.80 -11.04
N PHE A 126 -16.89 -10.49 -10.90
CA PHE A 126 -16.85 -9.82 -9.61
C PHE A 126 -18.01 -10.22 -8.69
N LYS A 127 -17.75 -11.04 -7.69
CA LYS A 127 -18.73 -11.49 -6.69
C LYS A 127 -18.72 -10.56 -5.49
N ALA A 128 -19.89 -10.05 -5.10
CA ALA A 128 -20.04 -9.30 -3.86
C ALA A 128 -20.12 -10.24 -2.64
N ALA A 129 -19.89 -9.69 -1.44
CA ALA A 129 -19.98 -10.42 -0.19
C ALA A 129 -21.41 -10.90 0.10
N THR A 130 -21.50 -12.06 0.75
CA THR A 130 -22.73 -12.61 1.34
C THR A 130 -22.55 -12.72 2.85
N ASP A 131 -23.60 -13.10 3.58
CA ASP A 131 -23.50 -13.34 5.02
C ASP A 131 -22.54 -14.48 5.37
N LYS A 132 -22.29 -15.41 4.44
CA LYS A 132 -21.43 -16.59 4.64
C LYS A 132 -20.04 -16.42 4.10
N ASN A 133 -19.90 -15.85 2.89
CA ASN A 133 -18.63 -15.74 2.18
C ASN A 133 -18.29 -14.26 1.94
N GLY A 134 -17.03 -13.89 2.07
CA GLY A 134 -16.53 -12.59 1.64
C GLY A 134 -16.66 -12.42 0.12
N GLY A 135 -16.83 -11.20 -0.35
CA GLY A 135 -16.81 -10.85 -1.76
C GLY A 135 -15.38 -10.76 -2.30
N ASP A 136 -15.28 -10.66 -3.61
CA ASP A 136 -14.01 -10.40 -4.27
C ASP A 136 -13.45 -9.03 -3.88
N LEU A 137 -12.12 -8.94 -3.83
CA LEU A 137 -11.40 -7.72 -3.51
C LEU A 137 -10.75 -7.19 -4.78
N VAL A 138 -10.99 -5.91 -5.08
CA VAL A 138 -10.57 -5.33 -6.37
C VAL A 138 -9.76 -4.06 -6.14
N PHE A 139 -8.52 -4.11 -6.57
CA PHE A 139 -7.64 -2.95 -6.70
C PHE A 139 -7.87 -2.33 -8.08
N PHE A 140 -8.78 -1.36 -8.14
CA PHE A 140 -9.10 -0.66 -9.39
C PHE A 140 -7.98 0.30 -9.76
N GLN A 141 -7.59 0.36 -11.02
CA GLN A 141 -6.59 1.34 -11.46
C GLN A 141 -7.07 2.76 -11.19
N GLY A 142 -6.27 3.56 -10.48
CA GLY A 142 -6.67 4.88 -9.98
C GLY A 142 -7.22 5.82 -11.06
N HIS A 143 -6.56 5.90 -12.21
CA HIS A 143 -6.96 6.74 -13.34
C HIS A 143 -8.26 6.28 -14.04
N ALA A 144 -8.77 5.08 -13.72
CA ALA A 144 -10.03 4.57 -14.27
C ALA A 144 -11.26 4.94 -13.40
N ALA A 145 -11.09 5.64 -12.27
CA ALA A 145 -12.16 5.99 -11.35
C ALA A 145 -13.42 6.60 -12.00
N PRO A 146 -13.34 7.50 -13.01
CA PRO A 146 -14.54 8.01 -13.68
C PRO A 146 -15.44 6.92 -14.25
N GLY A 147 -14.86 5.83 -14.74
CA GLY A 147 -15.63 4.69 -15.25
C GLY A 147 -16.34 3.90 -14.15
N MET A 148 -15.70 3.77 -12.98
CA MET A 148 -16.32 3.09 -11.82
C MET A 148 -17.52 3.88 -11.31
N TYR A 149 -17.42 5.21 -11.28
CA TYR A 149 -18.54 6.09 -10.94
C TYR A 149 -19.65 6.02 -11.98
N ALA A 150 -19.29 6.06 -13.27
CA ALA A 150 -20.25 5.93 -14.35
C ALA A 150 -20.99 4.57 -14.31
N ARG A 151 -20.30 3.48 -13.96
CA ARG A 151 -20.93 2.17 -13.75
C ARG A 151 -21.88 2.18 -12.54
N ALA A 152 -21.44 2.71 -11.42
CA ALA A 152 -22.26 2.81 -10.21
C ALA A 152 -23.47 3.76 -10.42
N PHE A 153 -23.34 4.76 -11.27
CA PHE A 153 -24.42 5.66 -11.64
C PHE A 153 -25.53 4.93 -12.43
N VAL A 154 -25.18 4.15 -13.44
CA VAL A 154 -26.19 3.36 -14.18
C VAL A 154 -26.76 2.21 -13.35
N GLU A 155 -26.08 1.80 -12.28
CA GLU A 155 -26.58 0.89 -11.24
C GLU A 155 -27.51 1.57 -10.21
N GLY A 156 -27.70 2.90 -10.28
CA GLY A 156 -28.48 3.67 -9.32
C GLY A 156 -27.85 3.86 -7.93
N ARG A 157 -26.54 3.59 -7.79
CA ARG A 157 -25.78 3.70 -6.53
C ARG A 157 -25.13 5.08 -6.32
N ILE A 158 -24.97 5.82 -7.38
CA ILE A 158 -24.45 7.21 -7.41
C ILE A 158 -25.51 8.06 -8.08
N THR A 159 -25.77 9.23 -7.52
CA THR A 159 -26.75 10.18 -8.05
C THR A 159 -26.16 11.08 -9.15
N GLU A 160 -27.02 11.71 -9.96
CA GLU A 160 -26.55 12.70 -10.95
C GLU A 160 -25.87 13.88 -10.29
N ASP A 161 -26.33 14.30 -9.10
CA ASP A 161 -25.73 15.40 -8.36
C ASP A 161 -24.28 15.04 -7.93
N GLN A 162 -24.06 13.84 -7.44
CA GLN A 162 -22.71 13.36 -7.14
C GLN A 162 -21.82 13.31 -8.39
N MET A 163 -22.34 12.81 -9.52
CA MET A 163 -21.60 12.82 -10.80
C MET A 163 -21.21 14.23 -11.24
N ASN A 164 -22.11 15.21 -11.04
CA ASN A 164 -21.86 16.64 -11.35
C ASN A 164 -20.79 17.27 -10.46
N ASN A 165 -20.53 16.66 -9.30
CA ASN A 165 -19.54 17.12 -8.32
C ASN A 165 -18.28 16.22 -8.30
N PHE A 166 -17.97 15.58 -9.43
CA PHE A 166 -16.71 14.85 -9.57
C PHE A 166 -15.50 15.74 -9.29
N ARG A 167 -14.58 15.28 -8.43
CA ARG A 167 -13.41 16.03 -7.92
C ARG A 167 -13.74 17.28 -7.09
N GLN A 168 -14.92 17.34 -6.48
CA GLN A 168 -15.31 18.40 -5.54
C GLN A 168 -15.50 17.75 -4.17
N GLU A 169 -14.39 17.55 -3.46
CA GLU A 169 -14.28 16.68 -2.27
C GLU A 169 -14.49 17.42 -0.94
N CYS A 170 -14.55 18.79 -0.98
CA CYS A 170 -14.60 19.59 0.25
C CYS A 170 -15.94 19.54 0.99
N GLU A 171 -17.02 19.12 0.30
CA GLU A 171 -18.32 18.92 0.93
C GLU A 171 -18.58 17.42 1.13
N PRO A 172 -18.55 16.89 2.38
CA PRO A 172 -18.74 15.48 2.65
C PRO A 172 -20.05 14.94 2.07
N GLY A 173 -19.96 13.82 1.37
CA GLY A 173 -21.10 13.11 0.80
C GLY A 173 -21.72 13.71 -0.46
N LYS A 174 -21.28 14.89 -0.91
CA LYS A 174 -21.80 15.54 -2.12
C LYS A 174 -20.94 15.31 -3.37
N GLY A 175 -19.62 15.22 -3.20
CA GLY A 175 -18.68 15.03 -4.30
C GLY A 175 -18.24 13.58 -4.49
N LEU A 176 -17.64 13.29 -5.65
CA LEU A 176 -16.93 12.04 -5.92
C LEU A 176 -15.43 12.29 -5.84
N SER A 177 -14.72 11.39 -5.20
CA SER A 177 -13.27 11.51 -5.03
C SER A 177 -12.53 11.48 -6.37
N SER A 178 -11.40 12.17 -6.43
CA SER A 178 -10.55 12.28 -7.63
C SER A 178 -10.05 10.93 -8.11
N TYR A 179 -9.76 10.04 -7.15
CA TYR A 179 -9.26 8.68 -7.33
C TYR A 179 -9.90 7.78 -6.28
N PRO A 180 -9.59 6.46 -6.26
CA PRO A 180 -10.01 5.59 -5.18
C PRO A 180 -9.43 6.05 -3.83
N HIS A 181 -10.26 6.72 -3.03
CA HIS A 181 -9.93 7.21 -1.69
C HIS A 181 -10.95 6.69 -0.66
N PRO A 182 -10.66 5.61 0.07
CA PRO A 182 -11.53 5.11 1.13
C PRO A 182 -11.83 6.14 2.22
N LYS A 183 -10.88 7.04 2.53
CA LYS A 183 -11.09 8.15 3.46
C LYS A 183 -12.26 9.06 3.07
N LEU A 184 -12.43 9.31 1.77
CA LEU A 184 -13.45 10.23 1.25
C LEU A 184 -14.76 9.51 0.90
N MET A 185 -14.67 8.22 0.51
CA MET A 185 -15.83 7.38 0.15
C MET A 185 -15.75 6.02 0.87
N PRO A 186 -15.91 5.97 2.21
CA PRO A 186 -15.61 4.80 3.04
C PRO A 186 -16.57 3.61 2.85
N GLU A 187 -17.73 3.81 2.23
CA GLU A 187 -18.66 2.72 1.88
C GLU A 187 -18.47 2.19 0.46
N PHE A 188 -17.68 2.89 -0.35
CA PHE A 188 -17.52 2.60 -1.77
C PHE A 188 -16.16 1.98 -2.08
N TRP A 189 -15.05 2.69 -1.89
CA TRP A 189 -13.72 2.24 -2.29
C TRP A 189 -13.12 1.23 -1.31
N GLN A 190 -12.70 0.08 -1.81
CA GLN A 190 -12.04 -0.95 -0.98
C GLN A 190 -10.59 -0.56 -0.64
N PHE A 191 -9.86 -0.05 -1.62
CA PHE A 191 -8.43 0.27 -1.51
C PHE A 191 -8.11 1.60 -2.21
N SER A 192 -7.06 2.29 -1.76
CA SER A 192 -6.44 3.39 -2.49
C SER A 192 -5.39 2.83 -3.45
N THR A 193 -5.36 3.32 -4.70
CA THR A 193 -4.55 2.72 -5.77
C THR A 193 -3.85 3.76 -6.65
N VAL A 194 -3.88 5.03 -6.27
CA VAL A 194 -3.31 6.10 -7.12
C VAL A 194 -1.79 6.21 -7.00
N SER A 195 -1.21 5.84 -5.84
CA SER A 195 0.24 5.69 -5.73
C SER A 195 0.65 4.43 -6.47
N MET A 196 1.21 4.64 -7.68
CA MET A 196 1.57 3.55 -8.58
C MET A 196 2.65 2.66 -7.96
N GLY A 197 2.57 1.36 -8.22
CA GLY A 197 3.47 0.34 -7.66
C GLY A 197 3.00 -0.25 -6.33
N LEU A 198 2.28 0.50 -5.48
CA LEU A 198 1.76 -0.02 -4.21
C LEU A 198 0.57 -0.99 -4.38
N GLY A 199 -0.25 -0.80 -5.42
CA GLY A 199 -1.39 -1.67 -5.73
C GLY A 199 -0.99 -3.14 -5.87
N PRO A 200 0.01 -3.48 -6.69
CA PRO A 200 0.49 -4.85 -6.87
C PRO A 200 0.94 -5.53 -5.57
N VAL A 201 1.83 -4.92 -4.80
CA VAL A 201 2.33 -5.51 -3.56
C VAL A 201 1.22 -5.68 -2.52
N ASN A 202 0.31 -4.70 -2.40
CA ASN A 202 -0.83 -4.79 -1.50
C ASN A 202 -1.81 -5.89 -1.92
N ALA A 203 -2.04 -6.09 -3.23
CA ALA A 203 -2.90 -7.16 -3.73
C ALA A 203 -2.30 -8.55 -3.43
N ILE A 204 -0.99 -8.74 -3.61
CA ILE A 204 -0.29 -9.97 -3.26
C ILE A 204 -0.48 -10.29 -1.76
N ARG A 205 -0.21 -9.31 -0.90
CA ARG A 205 -0.30 -9.49 0.55
C ARG A 205 -1.74 -9.66 1.03
N THR A 206 -2.70 -9.00 0.38
CA THR A 206 -4.13 -9.20 0.63
C THR A 206 -4.58 -10.62 0.24
N ALA A 207 -4.15 -11.13 -0.92
CA ALA A 207 -4.45 -12.49 -1.34
C ALA A 207 -3.89 -13.54 -0.36
N ARG A 208 -2.65 -13.34 0.10
CA ARG A 208 -2.04 -14.17 1.15
C ARG A 208 -2.82 -14.09 2.46
N PHE A 209 -3.26 -12.90 2.84
CA PHE A 209 -4.00 -12.72 4.10
C PHE A 209 -5.36 -13.42 4.07
N LEU A 210 -6.05 -13.49 2.93
CA LEU A 210 -7.26 -14.32 2.79
C LEU A 210 -6.94 -15.79 3.05
N LYS A 211 -5.86 -16.34 2.51
CA LYS A 211 -5.43 -17.73 2.80
C LYS A 211 -5.05 -17.93 4.27
N TYR A 212 -4.41 -16.94 4.89
CA TYR A 212 -4.13 -16.95 6.32
C TYR A 212 -5.40 -17.05 7.18
N LEU A 213 -6.45 -16.31 6.81
CA LEU A 213 -7.75 -16.38 7.51
C LEU A 213 -8.41 -17.76 7.36
N ASP A 214 -8.39 -18.33 6.17
CA ASP A 214 -8.95 -19.68 5.91
C ASP A 214 -8.16 -20.78 6.63
N ASN A 215 -6.85 -20.80 6.47
CA ASN A 215 -5.98 -21.80 7.08
C ASN A 215 -6.06 -21.81 8.62
N ARG A 216 -6.34 -20.65 9.22
CA ARG A 216 -6.57 -20.52 10.66
C ARG A 216 -8.04 -20.70 11.07
N SER A 217 -8.92 -21.04 10.13
CA SER A 217 -10.37 -21.21 10.36
C SER A 217 -11.03 -19.97 11.03
N LEU A 218 -10.56 -18.78 10.68
CA LEU A 218 -11.12 -17.52 11.16
C LEU A 218 -12.24 -17.03 10.25
N LYS A 219 -12.13 -17.31 8.96
CA LYS A 219 -13.13 -16.99 7.94
C LYS A 219 -12.95 -17.90 6.73
N ASP A 220 -14.05 -18.36 6.15
CA ASP A 220 -14.04 -19.08 4.86
C ASP A 220 -13.83 -18.06 3.74
N THR A 221 -12.66 -18.14 3.10
CA THR A 221 -12.24 -17.24 2.02
C THR A 221 -11.81 -17.99 0.76
N LYS A 222 -12.12 -19.30 0.67
CA LYS A 222 -11.65 -20.18 -0.41
C LYS A 222 -12.07 -19.72 -1.80
N ASP A 223 -13.29 -19.20 -1.93
CA ASP A 223 -13.86 -18.76 -3.21
C ASP A 223 -13.64 -17.27 -3.50
N GLN A 224 -12.98 -16.52 -2.59
CA GLN A 224 -12.67 -15.11 -2.80
C GLN A 224 -11.46 -14.95 -3.71
N LYS A 225 -11.58 -14.06 -4.70
CA LYS A 225 -10.46 -13.66 -5.55
C LYS A 225 -10.02 -12.23 -5.22
N VAL A 226 -8.74 -11.97 -5.43
CA VAL A 226 -8.15 -10.63 -5.41
C VAL A 226 -7.75 -10.27 -6.83
N TYR A 227 -8.31 -9.19 -7.34
CA TYR A 227 -7.99 -8.65 -8.66
C TYR A 227 -7.19 -7.37 -8.52
N ALA A 228 -6.13 -7.21 -9.30
CA ALA A 228 -5.41 -5.95 -9.41
C ALA A 228 -5.32 -5.51 -10.88
N PHE A 229 -5.88 -4.34 -11.18
CA PHE A 229 -5.85 -3.74 -12.51
C PHE A 229 -4.71 -2.72 -12.57
N LEU A 230 -3.76 -2.96 -13.45
CA LEU A 230 -2.49 -2.29 -13.53
C LEU A 230 -2.26 -1.71 -14.94
N GLY A 231 -1.45 -0.66 -15.05
CA GLY A 231 -0.91 -0.19 -16.32
C GLY A 231 0.43 -0.86 -16.64
N ASP A 232 0.74 -1.05 -17.93
CA ASP A 232 2.07 -1.49 -18.35
C ASP A 232 3.18 -0.50 -17.96
N GLY A 233 2.89 0.82 -17.98
CA GLY A 233 3.80 1.84 -17.47
C GLY A 233 3.96 1.83 -15.95
N GLU A 234 2.95 1.37 -15.19
CA GLU A 234 3.04 1.18 -13.73
C GLU A 234 4.05 0.08 -13.35
N MET A 235 4.28 -0.86 -14.26
CA MET A 235 5.29 -1.90 -14.07
C MET A 235 6.75 -1.39 -14.14
N ASP A 236 6.96 -0.08 -14.39
CA ASP A 236 8.27 0.55 -14.19
C ASP A 236 8.63 0.68 -12.72
N GLU A 237 7.63 0.83 -11.82
CA GLU A 237 7.85 0.92 -10.39
C GLU A 237 8.48 -0.38 -9.86
N ILE A 238 9.47 -0.22 -8.97
CA ILE A 238 10.20 -1.36 -8.39
C ILE A 238 9.26 -2.18 -7.49
N GLU A 239 8.39 -1.50 -6.74
CA GLU A 239 7.39 -2.07 -5.85
C GLU A 239 6.43 -3.00 -6.59
N ALA A 240 6.07 -2.66 -7.84
CA ALA A 240 5.21 -3.49 -8.68
C ALA A 240 5.83 -4.86 -9.03
N LYS A 241 7.17 -4.97 -8.99
CA LYS A 241 7.94 -6.16 -9.35
C LYS A 241 8.45 -6.93 -8.12
N GLY A 242 8.42 -6.32 -6.95
CA GLY A 242 9.16 -6.80 -5.77
C GLY A 242 8.72 -8.17 -5.24
N ASP A 243 7.44 -8.42 -5.15
CA ASP A 243 6.86 -9.61 -4.48
C ASP A 243 6.33 -10.69 -5.45
N LEU A 244 6.65 -10.63 -6.74
CA LEU A 244 6.11 -11.60 -7.72
C LEU A 244 6.50 -13.04 -7.40
N THR A 245 7.76 -13.31 -7.05
CA THR A 245 8.24 -14.65 -6.67
C THR A 245 7.62 -15.12 -5.35
N PHE A 246 7.34 -14.19 -4.43
CA PHE A 246 6.65 -14.47 -3.18
C PHE A 246 5.23 -14.99 -3.44
N ALA A 247 4.47 -14.36 -4.34
CA ALA A 247 3.12 -14.79 -4.68
C ALA A 247 3.07 -16.24 -5.21
N ALA A 248 4.03 -16.62 -6.06
CA ALA A 248 4.14 -17.97 -6.59
C ALA A 248 4.56 -18.97 -5.52
N ARG A 249 5.53 -18.61 -4.65
CA ARG A 249 6.01 -19.46 -3.54
C ARG A 249 4.90 -19.75 -2.52
N GLU A 250 4.05 -18.76 -2.23
CA GLU A 250 2.90 -18.90 -1.33
C GLU A 250 1.69 -19.61 -1.99
N GLY A 251 1.77 -19.93 -3.30
CA GLY A 251 0.71 -20.63 -4.02
C GLY A 251 -0.60 -19.84 -4.08
N LEU A 252 -0.53 -18.52 -4.36
CA LEU A 252 -1.70 -17.63 -4.33
C LEU A 252 -2.61 -17.81 -5.57
N ASP A 253 -3.33 -18.93 -5.65
CA ASP A 253 -4.29 -19.24 -6.72
C ASP A 253 -5.56 -18.36 -6.69
N ASN A 254 -5.70 -17.54 -5.67
CA ASN A 254 -6.75 -16.55 -5.51
C ASN A 254 -6.36 -15.14 -6.02
N LEU A 255 -5.18 -14.97 -6.65
CA LEU A 255 -4.65 -13.69 -7.12
C LEU A 255 -4.66 -13.60 -8.65
N ILE A 256 -5.25 -12.53 -9.20
CA ILE A 256 -5.32 -12.25 -10.63
C ILE A 256 -4.88 -10.81 -10.89
N PHE A 257 -3.74 -10.65 -11.57
CA PHE A 257 -3.33 -9.36 -12.12
C PHE A 257 -3.86 -9.19 -13.54
N VAL A 258 -4.29 -7.97 -13.87
CA VAL A 258 -4.76 -7.60 -15.20
C VAL A 258 -4.00 -6.37 -15.66
N VAL A 259 -3.01 -6.58 -16.51
CA VAL A 259 -2.16 -5.49 -17.02
C VAL A 259 -2.74 -4.94 -18.32
N SER A 260 -3.07 -3.66 -18.28
CA SER A 260 -3.56 -2.85 -19.39
C SER A 260 -2.38 -2.47 -20.31
N CYS A 261 -1.99 -3.37 -21.23
CA CYS A 261 -0.88 -3.15 -22.14
C CYS A 261 -1.29 -2.22 -23.29
N ASN A 262 -1.38 -0.94 -23.01
CA ASN A 262 -1.64 0.09 -24.01
C ASN A 262 -0.36 0.65 -24.64
N LEU A 263 0.82 0.17 -24.24
CA LEU A 263 2.16 0.45 -24.73
C LEU A 263 2.65 1.88 -24.43
N GLN A 264 1.93 2.67 -23.62
CA GLN A 264 2.22 4.09 -23.40
C GLN A 264 2.33 4.42 -21.91
N ARG A 265 3.38 5.18 -21.58
CA ARG A 265 3.51 5.99 -20.35
C ARG A 265 2.70 7.28 -20.45
N LEU A 266 3.11 8.31 -19.71
CA LEU A 266 2.47 9.63 -19.72
C LEU A 266 2.88 10.44 -20.96
N ASP A 267 4.16 10.39 -21.35
CA ASP A 267 4.75 11.23 -22.41
C ASP A 267 5.09 10.47 -23.70
N GLY A 268 5.00 9.14 -23.69
CA GLY A 268 5.41 8.35 -24.86
C GLY A 268 5.28 6.84 -24.64
N PRO A 269 5.95 6.03 -25.49
CA PRO A 269 5.96 4.57 -25.34
C PRO A 269 6.60 4.09 -24.02
N VAL A 270 6.15 2.95 -23.51
CA VAL A 270 6.85 2.25 -22.41
C VAL A 270 8.21 1.74 -22.92
N THR A 271 8.23 0.98 -24.02
CA THR A 271 9.45 0.48 -24.69
C THR A 271 9.31 0.63 -26.20
N GLY A 272 9.55 1.84 -26.74
CA GLY A 272 9.34 2.09 -28.18
C GLY A 272 10.11 1.18 -29.11
N ASN A 273 11.36 0.85 -28.76
CA ASN A 273 12.27 -0.04 -29.50
C ASN A 273 12.24 -1.49 -29.04
N GLY A 274 11.23 -1.88 -28.23
CA GLY A 274 11.09 -3.21 -27.66
C GLY A 274 9.65 -3.70 -27.73
N LYS A 275 9.35 -4.67 -26.85
CA LYS A 275 8.02 -5.27 -26.70
C LYS A 275 7.73 -5.48 -25.23
N ILE A 276 7.02 -4.52 -24.60
CA ILE A 276 6.73 -4.58 -23.16
C ILE A 276 5.96 -5.85 -22.78
N VAL A 277 5.04 -6.32 -23.62
CA VAL A 277 4.26 -7.54 -23.33
C VAL A 277 5.17 -8.77 -23.22
N GLN A 278 6.20 -8.87 -24.10
CA GLN A 278 7.16 -9.98 -24.05
C GLN A 278 8.07 -9.87 -22.83
N GLU A 279 8.46 -8.65 -22.45
CA GLU A 279 9.25 -8.38 -21.27
C GLU A 279 8.49 -8.76 -19.98
N LEU A 280 7.23 -8.36 -19.89
CA LEU A 280 6.35 -8.72 -18.77
C LEU A 280 6.04 -10.23 -18.76
N GLU A 281 5.79 -10.86 -19.91
CA GLU A 281 5.63 -12.31 -19.99
C GLU A 281 6.83 -13.03 -19.40
N GLY A 282 8.04 -12.64 -19.78
CA GLY A 282 9.28 -13.21 -19.27
C GLY A 282 9.42 -13.02 -17.75
N LEU A 283 9.09 -11.84 -17.24
CA LEU A 283 9.15 -11.50 -15.83
C LEU A 283 8.20 -12.38 -14.99
N PHE A 284 6.92 -12.43 -15.35
CA PHE A 284 5.91 -13.17 -14.60
C PHE A 284 6.08 -14.69 -14.72
N ALA A 285 6.36 -15.19 -15.90
CA ALA A 285 6.62 -16.61 -16.09
C ALA A 285 7.87 -17.08 -15.33
N GLY A 286 8.95 -16.27 -15.35
CA GLY A 286 10.17 -16.50 -14.56
C GLY A 286 9.93 -16.48 -13.05
N ALA A 287 8.95 -15.70 -12.60
CA ALA A 287 8.51 -15.67 -11.21
C ALA A 287 7.56 -16.82 -10.81
N GLY A 288 7.12 -17.66 -11.75
CA GLY A 288 6.27 -18.83 -11.51
C GLY A 288 4.76 -18.59 -11.66
N TRP A 289 4.35 -17.47 -12.27
CA TRP A 289 2.94 -17.16 -12.55
C TRP A 289 2.41 -17.85 -13.80
N GLU A 290 1.11 -18.03 -13.88
CA GLU A 290 0.42 -18.31 -15.13
C GLU A 290 0.26 -17.02 -15.91
N VAL A 291 0.75 -16.99 -17.16
CA VAL A 291 0.63 -15.80 -18.02
C VAL A 291 -0.38 -16.05 -19.12
N ILE A 292 -1.40 -15.21 -19.21
CA ILE A 292 -2.44 -15.26 -20.23
C ILE A 292 -2.37 -14.00 -21.08
N LYS A 293 -1.90 -14.11 -22.31
CA LYS A 293 -1.86 -13.01 -23.27
C LYS A 293 -3.17 -12.89 -24.04
N VAL A 294 -3.73 -11.66 -24.10
CA VAL A 294 -4.92 -11.31 -24.87
C VAL A 294 -4.53 -10.23 -25.88
N MET A 295 -3.95 -10.67 -26.99
CA MET A 295 -3.29 -9.78 -27.95
C MET A 295 -4.21 -9.28 -29.05
N TRP A 296 -4.98 -10.17 -29.66
CA TRP A 296 -5.74 -9.94 -30.87
C TRP A 296 -7.20 -10.31 -30.68
N GLY A 297 -8.10 -9.44 -31.15
CA GLY A 297 -9.54 -9.69 -31.09
C GLY A 297 -10.02 -10.71 -32.13
N SER A 298 -11.26 -11.14 -32.03
CA SER A 298 -11.88 -12.20 -32.87
C SER A 298 -11.80 -11.93 -34.38
N GLY A 299 -11.72 -10.67 -34.82
CA GLY A 299 -11.52 -10.34 -36.23
C GLY A 299 -10.22 -10.89 -36.85
N TRP A 300 -9.20 -11.13 -36.02
CA TRP A 300 -7.92 -11.68 -36.44
C TRP A 300 -7.96 -13.20 -36.61
N ASP A 301 -8.89 -13.90 -36.01
CA ASP A 301 -8.96 -15.37 -36.02
C ASP A 301 -9.01 -15.93 -37.43
N LYS A 302 -9.75 -15.27 -38.35
CA LYS A 302 -9.82 -15.64 -39.76
C LYS A 302 -8.50 -15.46 -40.50
N LEU A 303 -7.71 -14.46 -40.12
CA LEU A 303 -6.39 -14.20 -40.73
C LEU A 303 -5.40 -15.27 -40.27
N PHE A 304 -5.37 -15.59 -39.01
CA PHE A 304 -4.57 -16.70 -38.48
C PHE A 304 -4.93 -18.05 -39.12
N ALA A 305 -6.23 -18.32 -39.29
CA ALA A 305 -6.68 -19.56 -39.97
C ALA A 305 -6.28 -19.62 -41.45
N LYS A 306 -6.16 -18.46 -42.12
CA LYS A 306 -5.68 -18.39 -43.53
C LYS A 306 -4.16 -18.44 -43.66
N ASP A 307 -3.40 -18.09 -42.61
CA ASP A 307 -1.94 -18.06 -42.60
C ASP A 307 -1.38 -19.50 -42.46
N THR A 308 -1.16 -20.15 -43.60
CA THR A 308 -0.52 -21.46 -43.63
C THR A 308 1.01 -21.40 -43.57
N THR A 309 1.59 -20.20 -43.61
CA THR A 309 3.04 -19.97 -43.71
C THR A 309 3.66 -19.60 -42.38
N GLY A 310 2.85 -19.16 -41.39
CA GLY A 310 3.32 -18.61 -40.10
C GLY A 310 3.91 -17.19 -40.23
N LYS A 311 3.87 -16.58 -41.42
CA LYS A 311 4.43 -15.25 -41.65
C LYS A 311 3.71 -14.14 -40.89
N LEU A 312 2.42 -14.27 -40.62
CA LEU A 312 1.68 -13.31 -39.80
C LEU A 312 2.20 -13.30 -38.36
N THR A 313 2.43 -14.46 -37.76
CA THR A 313 2.99 -14.57 -36.41
C THR A 313 4.43 -14.04 -36.37
N GLN A 314 5.24 -14.36 -37.38
CA GLN A 314 6.59 -13.83 -37.53
C GLN A 314 6.58 -12.30 -37.57
N LEU A 315 5.74 -11.71 -38.43
CA LEU A 315 5.58 -10.26 -38.55
C LEU A 315 5.21 -9.63 -37.22
N MET A 316 4.24 -10.22 -36.49
CA MET A 316 3.84 -9.74 -35.18
C MET A 316 4.97 -9.79 -34.15
N MET A 317 5.89 -10.72 -34.25
CA MET A 317 7.10 -10.80 -33.43
C MET A 317 8.13 -9.71 -33.78
N GLU A 318 8.25 -9.35 -35.04
CA GLU A 318 9.24 -8.37 -35.54
C GLU A 318 8.82 -6.90 -35.28
N VAL A 319 7.54 -6.61 -35.36
CA VAL A 319 6.99 -5.25 -35.19
C VAL A 319 7.22 -4.73 -33.77
N LEU A 320 7.79 -3.55 -33.64
CA LEU A 320 8.08 -2.89 -32.37
C LEU A 320 6.85 -2.20 -31.79
N ASP A 321 6.85 -1.96 -30.48
CA ASP A 321 5.76 -1.26 -29.79
C ASP A 321 5.53 0.16 -30.33
N GLY A 322 6.60 0.87 -30.69
CA GLY A 322 6.52 2.19 -31.35
C GLY A 322 5.78 2.15 -32.69
N ASP A 323 5.98 1.07 -33.49
CA ASP A 323 5.22 0.85 -34.72
C ASP A 323 3.74 0.57 -34.43
N TYR A 324 3.45 -0.29 -33.44
CA TYR A 324 2.06 -0.59 -33.03
C TYR A 324 1.28 0.65 -32.61
N LEU A 325 1.92 1.58 -31.92
CA LEU A 325 1.32 2.87 -31.56
C LEU A 325 1.07 3.72 -32.81
N THR A 326 2.06 3.81 -33.71
CA THR A 326 1.96 4.56 -34.97
C THR A 326 0.83 4.03 -35.83
N PHE A 327 0.69 2.71 -35.99
CA PHE A 327 -0.39 2.10 -36.76
C PHE A 327 -1.79 2.56 -36.29
N LYS A 328 -2.02 2.63 -34.97
CA LYS A 328 -3.31 3.05 -34.42
C LYS A 328 -3.51 4.56 -34.35
N SER A 329 -2.47 5.36 -34.59
CA SER A 329 -2.59 6.82 -34.78
C SER A 329 -2.86 7.26 -36.23
N LYS A 330 -2.86 6.31 -37.18
CA LYS A 330 -3.05 6.55 -38.63
C LYS A 330 -4.43 6.05 -39.14
N ASN A 331 -4.45 5.21 -40.16
CA ASN A 331 -5.66 4.65 -40.76
C ASN A 331 -5.41 3.24 -41.36
N GLY A 332 -6.43 2.62 -41.90
CA GLY A 332 -6.34 1.26 -42.48
C GLY A 332 -5.41 1.16 -43.70
N ALA A 333 -5.35 2.19 -44.56
CA ALA A 333 -4.42 2.23 -45.71
C ALA A 333 -2.97 2.17 -45.22
N TYR A 334 -2.62 2.95 -44.20
CA TYR A 334 -1.28 2.93 -43.61
C TYR A 334 -0.94 1.56 -43.02
N VAL A 335 -1.89 0.90 -42.32
CA VAL A 335 -1.69 -0.45 -41.78
C VAL A 335 -1.53 -1.47 -42.89
N ARG A 336 -2.31 -1.38 -43.97
CA ARG A 336 -2.13 -2.24 -45.15
C ARG A 336 -0.71 -2.15 -45.71
N GLU A 337 -0.20 -0.93 -45.91
CA GLU A 337 1.12 -0.70 -46.51
C GLU A 337 2.26 -1.05 -45.58
N HIS A 338 2.23 -0.54 -44.34
CA HIS A 338 3.41 -0.58 -43.46
C HIS A 338 3.42 -1.76 -42.48
N PHE A 339 2.29 -2.46 -42.27
CA PHE A 339 2.24 -3.72 -41.53
C PHE A 339 2.08 -4.91 -42.46
N PHE A 340 0.93 -5.10 -43.08
CA PHE A 340 0.71 -6.28 -43.93
C PHE A 340 1.59 -6.32 -45.18
N GLY A 341 1.98 -5.17 -45.72
CA GLY A 341 2.83 -5.03 -46.89
C GLY A 341 4.32 -5.38 -46.69
N ARG A 342 4.74 -5.66 -45.43
CA ARG A 342 6.14 -6.06 -45.15
C ARG A 342 6.49 -7.41 -45.76
N TYR A 343 5.52 -8.31 -45.97
CA TYR A 343 5.70 -9.60 -46.62
C TYR A 343 4.60 -9.83 -47.67
N PRO A 344 4.91 -10.42 -48.85
CA PRO A 344 3.89 -10.78 -49.84
C PRO A 344 2.80 -11.70 -49.27
N GLU A 345 3.17 -12.64 -48.41
CA GLU A 345 2.24 -13.60 -47.77
C GLU A 345 1.24 -12.88 -46.85
N THR A 346 1.70 -11.93 -46.03
CA THR A 346 0.82 -11.16 -45.17
C THR A 346 -0.04 -10.17 -45.95
N ALA A 347 0.47 -9.56 -47.02
CA ALA A 347 -0.30 -8.72 -47.93
C ALA A 347 -1.45 -9.50 -48.60
N ALA A 348 -1.20 -10.76 -48.96
CA ALA A 348 -2.21 -11.64 -49.55
C ALA A 348 -3.38 -11.95 -48.59
N LEU A 349 -3.13 -12.04 -47.26
CA LEU A 349 -4.17 -12.31 -46.28
C LEU A 349 -5.28 -11.24 -46.24
N VAL A 350 -4.96 -10.01 -46.62
CA VAL A 350 -5.87 -8.84 -46.56
C VAL A 350 -6.20 -8.28 -47.93
N ALA A 351 -5.88 -9.00 -49.01
CA ALA A 351 -6.09 -8.53 -50.40
C ALA A 351 -7.55 -8.19 -50.70
N ASP A 352 -8.50 -9.00 -50.14
CA ASP A 352 -9.94 -8.84 -50.32
C ASP A 352 -10.59 -7.91 -49.30
N MET A 353 -9.85 -7.39 -48.32
CA MET A 353 -10.37 -6.51 -47.29
C MET A 353 -10.25 -5.04 -47.70
N THR A 354 -11.24 -4.25 -47.37
CA THR A 354 -11.17 -2.77 -47.47
C THR A 354 -10.27 -2.19 -46.39
N ASP A 355 -9.83 -0.95 -46.52
CA ASP A 355 -9.03 -0.26 -45.51
C ASP A 355 -9.81 -0.07 -44.20
N ASP A 356 -11.13 0.13 -44.29
CA ASP A 356 -12.00 0.25 -43.12
C ASP A 356 -12.12 -1.09 -42.37
N GLU A 357 -12.20 -2.22 -43.07
CA GLU A 357 -12.17 -3.56 -42.44
C GLU A 357 -10.84 -3.86 -41.78
N ILE A 358 -9.70 -3.47 -42.37
CA ILE A 358 -8.38 -3.55 -41.74
C ILE A 358 -8.34 -2.67 -40.47
N TRP A 359 -8.87 -1.46 -40.56
CA TRP A 359 -8.94 -0.53 -39.41
C TRP A 359 -9.82 -1.07 -38.29
N ALA A 360 -10.88 -1.81 -38.61
CA ALA A 360 -11.78 -2.44 -37.65
C ALA A 360 -11.19 -3.61 -36.88
N LEU A 361 -10.02 -4.15 -37.29
CA LEU A 361 -9.31 -5.19 -36.54
C LEU A 361 -8.88 -4.68 -35.15
N ARG A 362 -9.47 -5.28 -34.11
CA ARG A 362 -9.29 -4.83 -32.72
C ARG A 362 -8.11 -5.51 -32.04
N ARG A 363 -7.51 -4.82 -31.07
CA ARG A 363 -6.66 -5.47 -30.06
C ARG A 363 -7.50 -6.32 -29.14
N GLY A 364 -6.91 -7.38 -28.56
CA GLY A 364 -7.62 -8.35 -27.72
C GLY A 364 -8.27 -7.75 -26.47
N GLY A 365 -7.63 -6.74 -25.85
CA GLY A 365 -8.18 -6.03 -24.69
C GLY A 365 -9.46 -5.24 -24.95
N HIS A 366 -9.90 -5.12 -26.22
CA HIS A 366 -11.20 -4.53 -26.58
C HIS A 366 -12.25 -5.58 -27.05
N ASP A 367 -11.92 -6.86 -26.93
CA ASP A 367 -12.77 -7.97 -27.32
C ASP A 367 -13.30 -8.74 -26.11
N SER A 368 -14.62 -8.68 -25.90
CA SER A 368 -15.24 -9.26 -24.68
C SER A 368 -15.15 -10.79 -24.65
N GLU A 369 -15.17 -11.48 -25.80
CA GLU A 369 -15.06 -12.95 -25.86
C GLU A 369 -13.66 -13.40 -25.48
N LYS A 370 -12.62 -12.73 -26.02
CA LYS A 370 -11.23 -13.01 -25.68
C LYS A 370 -10.93 -12.73 -24.22
N LEU A 371 -11.44 -11.61 -23.69
CA LEU A 371 -11.31 -11.26 -22.27
C LEU A 371 -12.05 -12.25 -21.37
N TYR A 372 -13.27 -12.63 -21.73
CA TYR A 372 -14.02 -13.63 -20.95
C TYR A 372 -13.27 -14.96 -20.89
N ALA A 373 -12.72 -15.44 -21.99
CA ALA A 373 -11.92 -16.66 -22.02
C ALA A 373 -10.70 -16.57 -21.08
N ALA A 374 -10.01 -15.42 -21.07
CA ALA A 374 -8.86 -15.20 -20.20
C ALA A 374 -9.26 -15.19 -18.71
N PHE A 375 -10.29 -14.44 -18.34
CA PHE A 375 -10.78 -14.42 -16.97
C PHE A 375 -11.35 -15.77 -16.53
N HIS A 376 -12.01 -16.50 -17.41
CA HIS A 376 -12.52 -17.84 -17.12
C HIS A 376 -11.38 -18.82 -16.80
N LYS A 377 -10.33 -18.84 -17.62
CA LYS A 377 -9.12 -19.66 -17.38
C LYS A 377 -8.44 -19.27 -16.06
N ALA A 378 -8.38 -17.99 -15.76
CA ALA A 378 -7.75 -17.47 -14.53
C ALA A 378 -8.44 -17.95 -13.24
N GLN A 379 -9.74 -18.32 -13.28
CA GLN A 379 -10.46 -18.77 -12.07
C GLN A 379 -9.90 -20.10 -11.50
N THR A 380 -9.32 -20.95 -12.34
CA THR A 380 -8.95 -22.34 -11.99
C THR A 380 -7.49 -22.68 -12.27
N ALA A 381 -6.62 -21.70 -12.44
CA ALA A 381 -5.23 -21.92 -12.82
C ALA A 381 -4.35 -22.60 -11.73
N GLY A 382 -4.79 -22.62 -10.47
CA GLY A 382 -4.08 -23.28 -9.37
C GLY A 382 -2.79 -22.56 -8.91
N LYS A 383 -2.50 -21.38 -9.44
CA LYS A 383 -1.36 -20.50 -9.11
C LYS A 383 -1.71 -19.05 -9.43
N PRO A 384 -0.92 -18.04 -9.00
CA PRO A 384 -1.21 -16.66 -9.35
C PRO A 384 -1.19 -16.45 -10.87
N VAL A 385 -2.11 -15.61 -11.36
CA VAL A 385 -2.33 -15.38 -12.79
C VAL A 385 -2.06 -13.92 -13.15
N VAL A 386 -1.41 -13.68 -14.28
CA VAL A 386 -1.38 -12.38 -14.94
C VAL A 386 -2.04 -12.45 -16.31
N ILE A 387 -2.98 -11.55 -16.57
CA ILE A 387 -3.59 -11.34 -17.88
C ILE A 387 -2.92 -10.11 -18.50
N LEU A 388 -2.16 -10.30 -19.58
CA LEU A 388 -1.55 -9.23 -20.35
C LEU A 388 -2.47 -8.88 -21.53
N ALA A 389 -3.25 -7.79 -21.38
CA ALA A 389 -4.26 -7.40 -22.34
C ALA A 389 -3.78 -6.26 -23.24
N HIS A 390 -3.47 -6.58 -24.51
CA HIS A 390 -3.07 -5.58 -25.50
C HIS A 390 -4.26 -4.70 -25.91
N MET A 391 -4.11 -3.40 -25.73
CA MET A 391 -5.17 -2.43 -26.00
C MET A 391 -4.64 -1.12 -26.60
N VAL A 392 -5.52 -0.14 -26.74
CA VAL A 392 -5.21 1.18 -27.30
C VAL A 392 -5.54 2.25 -26.26
N LYS A 393 -4.59 3.11 -25.94
CA LYS A 393 -4.81 4.26 -25.04
C LYS A 393 -5.74 5.27 -25.68
N GLY A 394 -6.75 5.75 -24.91
CA GLY A 394 -7.74 6.69 -25.45
C GLY A 394 -8.63 6.09 -26.54
N TYR A 395 -8.95 4.79 -26.44
CA TYR A 395 -9.70 4.05 -27.45
C TYR A 395 -10.95 4.80 -27.94
N LYS A 396 -11.00 5.04 -29.24
CA LYS A 396 -12.07 5.76 -29.97
C LYS A 396 -12.28 7.22 -29.56
N ILE A 397 -11.28 7.86 -28.97
CA ILE A 397 -11.27 9.33 -28.81
C ILE A 397 -10.43 9.91 -29.96
N PRO A 398 -11.01 10.61 -30.92
CA PRO A 398 -10.30 11.01 -32.15
C PRO A 398 -9.04 11.86 -31.92
N GLU A 399 -9.05 12.73 -30.87
CA GLU A 399 -7.92 13.57 -30.56
C GLU A 399 -6.82 12.84 -29.80
N ALA A 400 -7.14 11.69 -29.13
CA ALA A 400 -6.27 11.04 -28.17
C ALA A 400 -5.84 9.62 -28.58
N GLU A 401 -6.60 8.92 -29.42
CA GLU A 401 -6.38 7.49 -29.70
C GLU A 401 -4.93 7.21 -30.13
N SER A 402 -4.19 6.48 -29.29
CA SER A 402 -2.79 6.08 -29.50
C SER A 402 -1.77 7.22 -29.69
N LYS A 403 -2.12 8.45 -29.40
CA LYS A 403 -1.20 9.59 -29.48
C LYS A 403 -0.40 9.73 -28.19
N ASN A 404 0.84 10.23 -28.27
CA ASN A 404 1.68 10.48 -27.08
C ASN A 404 1.06 11.50 -26.12
N THR A 405 0.17 12.38 -26.60
CA THR A 405 -0.57 13.36 -25.80
C THR A 405 -1.87 12.80 -25.18
N ALA A 406 -2.19 11.53 -25.37
CA ALA A 406 -3.44 10.90 -24.95
C ALA A 406 -3.71 11.02 -23.42
N HIS A 407 -2.65 10.97 -22.60
CA HIS A 407 -2.80 11.08 -21.14
C HIS A 407 -3.27 12.49 -20.71
N GLN A 408 -2.83 13.52 -21.42
CA GLN A 408 -3.14 14.92 -21.09
C GLN A 408 -4.47 15.40 -21.68
N SER A 409 -5.17 14.57 -22.46
CA SER A 409 -6.45 14.91 -23.09
C SER A 409 -7.54 15.06 -22.03
N LYS A 410 -7.89 16.31 -21.69
CA LYS A 410 -8.92 16.67 -20.69
C LYS A 410 -10.15 17.29 -21.32
N LYS A 411 -10.10 17.61 -22.61
CA LYS A 411 -11.17 18.26 -23.39
C LYS A 411 -11.43 17.45 -24.65
N MET A 412 -12.67 17.50 -25.14
CA MET A 412 -13.07 16.94 -26.41
C MET A 412 -13.87 18.01 -27.18
N SER A 413 -13.63 18.11 -28.48
CA SER A 413 -14.44 18.97 -29.36
C SER A 413 -15.86 18.39 -29.49
N LEU A 414 -16.83 19.24 -29.88
CA LEU A 414 -18.19 18.76 -30.15
C LEU A 414 -18.20 17.75 -31.31
N GLU A 415 -17.32 17.92 -32.30
CA GLU A 415 -17.17 16.98 -33.41
C GLU A 415 -16.68 15.62 -32.93
N SER A 416 -15.69 15.61 -32.04
CA SER A 416 -15.20 14.36 -31.43
C SER A 416 -16.25 13.68 -30.57
N LEU A 417 -17.07 14.42 -29.85
CA LEU A 417 -18.20 13.86 -29.10
C LEU A 417 -19.25 13.26 -30.02
N LYS A 418 -19.57 13.92 -31.15
CA LYS A 418 -20.47 13.36 -32.18
C LYS A 418 -19.90 12.07 -32.76
N SER A 419 -18.64 12.08 -33.17
CA SER A 419 -17.94 10.90 -33.69
C SER A 419 -17.94 9.73 -32.69
N PHE A 420 -17.69 10.02 -31.40
CA PHE A 420 -17.74 9.05 -30.32
C PHE A 420 -19.15 8.46 -30.12
N ARG A 421 -20.19 9.34 -30.04
CA ARG A 421 -21.59 8.95 -29.96
C ARG A 421 -21.98 8.00 -31.10
N ASP A 422 -21.66 8.38 -32.34
CA ASP A 422 -22.01 7.61 -33.55
C ASP A 422 -21.30 6.26 -33.58
N HIS A 423 -19.99 6.22 -33.23
CA HIS A 423 -19.25 4.96 -33.14
C HIS A 423 -19.87 3.97 -32.14
N PHE A 424 -20.30 4.47 -31.00
CA PHE A 424 -20.89 3.65 -29.94
C PHE A 424 -22.40 3.50 -30.06
N GLN A 425 -23.02 4.11 -31.09
CA GLN A 425 -24.45 4.05 -31.39
C GLN A 425 -25.31 4.48 -30.19
N LEU A 426 -24.98 5.62 -29.60
CA LEU A 426 -25.72 6.17 -28.48
C LEU A 426 -26.88 7.04 -29.00
N ASP A 427 -28.05 6.87 -28.39
CA ASP A 427 -29.25 7.65 -28.74
C ASP A 427 -29.23 9.02 -28.06
N ILE A 428 -28.41 9.93 -28.59
CA ILE A 428 -28.27 11.32 -28.13
C ILE A 428 -28.36 12.23 -29.36
N LYS A 429 -29.27 13.20 -29.31
CA LYS A 429 -29.44 14.16 -30.42
C LYS A 429 -28.27 15.16 -30.46
N ASP A 430 -27.97 15.67 -31.65
CA ASP A 430 -26.92 16.66 -31.87
C ASP A 430 -27.08 17.91 -31.00
N GLU A 431 -28.33 18.37 -30.84
CA GLU A 431 -28.71 19.51 -30.03
C GLU A 431 -28.47 19.35 -28.52
N ASP A 432 -28.44 18.11 -28.03
CA ASP A 432 -28.23 17.79 -26.60
C ASP A 432 -26.76 17.64 -26.22
N ILE A 433 -25.87 17.33 -27.19
CA ILE A 433 -24.44 17.08 -26.92
C ILE A 433 -23.75 18.25 -26.19
N PRO A 434 -24.01 19.53 -26.53
CA PRO A 434 -23.39 20.65 -25.83
C PRO A 434 -23.74 20.75 -24.34
N ASN A 435 -24.79 20.05 -23.88
CA ASN A 435 -25.23 19.99 -22.49
C ASN A 435 -24.59 18.85 -21.72
N TYR A 436 -23.81 17.99 -22.40
CA TYR A 436 -23.14 16.81 -21.81
C TYR A 436 -24.11 15.89 -21.03
N PRO A 437 -25.22 15.37 -21.71
CA PRO A 437 -26.24 14.59 -21.03
C PRO A 437 -25.67 13.27 -20.51
N TYR A 438 -26.11 12.83 -19.32
CA TYR A 438 -25.88 11.46 -18.86
C TYR A 438 -26.93 10.51 -19.45
N ILE A 439 -26.53 9.24 -19.62
CA ILE A 439 -27.39 8.15 -20.04
C ILE A 439 -27.75 7.32 -18.80
N THR A 440 -29.03 7.06 -18.60
CA THR A 440 -29.59 6.16 -17.59
C THR A 440 -30.47 5.12 -18.27
N PHE A 441 -30.74 4.02 -17.59
CA PHE A 441 -31.64 2.99 -18.07
C PHE A 441 -32.92 3.00 -17.21
N PRO A 442 -34.11 3.28 -17.80
CA PRO A 442 -35.35 3.25 -17.07
C PRO A 442 -35.61 1.87 -16.46
N GLU A 443 -36.23 1.83 -15.28
CA GLU A 443 -36.65 0.60 -14.63
C GLU A 443 -37.56 -0.21 -15.58
N GLY A 444 -37.27 -1.50 -15.72
CA GLY A 444 -37.99 -2.40 -16.64
C GLY A 444 -37.44 -2.45 -18.07
N SER A 445 -36.46 -1.57 -18.46
CA SER A 445 -35.76 -1.71 -19.74
C SER A 445 -34.92 -2.99 -19.81
N GLU A 446 -34.56 -3.41 -21.02
CA GLU A 446 -33.72 -4.61 -21.23
C GLU A 446 -32.38 -4.45 -20.53
N GLU A 447 -31.74 -3.27 -20.65
CA GLU A 447 -30.44 -2.93 -20.05
C GLU A 447 -30.52 -2.95 -18.53
N TYR A 448 -31.57 -2.32 -17.96
CA TYR A 448 -31.80 -2.29 -16.51
C TYR A 448 -31.94 -3.71 -15.95
N ASN A 449 -32.87 -4.49 -16.54
CA ASN A 449 -33.14 -5.85 -16.09
C ASN A 449 -31.92 -6.75 -16.22
N TYR A 450 -31.15 -6.62 -17.31
CA TYR A 450 -29.94 -7.40 -17.53
C TYR A 450 -28.87 -7.03 -16.50
N LEU A 451 -28.55 -5.76 -16.37
CA LEU A 451 -27.51 -5.24 -15.46
C LEU A 451 -27.77 -5.69 -14.03
N HIS A 452 -28.97 -5.44 -13.50
CA HIS A 452 -29.32 -5.83 -12.14
C HIS A 452 -29.44 -7.35 -11.96
N GLY A 453 -29.92 -8.05 -12.99
CA GLY A 453 -29.97 -9.52 -13.02
C GLY A 453 -28.56 -10.13 -12.91
N ARG A 454 -27.58 -9.62 -13.68
CA ARG A 454 -26.18 -10.08 -13.58
C ARG A 454 -25.59 -9.80 -12.18
N ARG A 455 -25.80 -8.61 -11.65
CA ARG A 455 -25.30 -8.28 -10.30
C ARG A 455 -25.96 -9.15 -9.22
N LYS A 456 -27.24 -9.49 -9.35
CA LYS A 456 -27.93 -10.41 -8.44
C LYS A 456 -27.30 -11.82 -8.47
N THR A 457 -26.96 -12.34 -9.65
CA THR A 457 -26.30 -13.66 -9.76
C THR A 457 -24.87 -13.65 -9.20
N LEU A 458 -24.25 -12.48 -9.05
CA LEU A 458 -22.93 -12.27 -8.47
C LEU A 458 -23.02 -11.70 -7.04
N ASN A 459 -24.11 -11.94 -6.33
CA ASN A 459 -24.37 -11.60 -4.92
C ASN A 459 -24.50 -10.09 -4.62
N GLY A 460 -24.48 -9.20 -5.61
CA GLY A 460 -24.62 -7.76 -5.40
C GLY A 460 -23.58 -6.91 -6.12
N TYR A 461 -23.36 -5.70 -5.63
CA TYR A 461 -22.57 -4.69 -6.32
C TYR A 461 -21.17 -4.55 -5.73
N LEU A 462 -20.21 -4.17 -6.59
CA LEU A 462 -18.84 -3.78 -6.25
C LEU A 462 -18.49 -2.48 -7.00
N PRO A 463 -17.56 -1.65 -6.49
CA PRO A 463 -16.91 -1.76 -5.18
C PRO A 463 -17.88 -1.53 -4.02
N LYS A 464 -17.61 -2.14 -2.88
CA LYS A 464 -18.35 -1.96 -1.62
C LYS A 464 -17.40 -2.19 -0.44
N ARG A 465 -17.55 -1.37 0.59
CA ARG A 465 -16.75 -1.45 1.81
C ARG A 465 -17.63 -1.18 3.04
N LEU A 466 -17.22 -1.68 4.20
CA LEU A 466 -17.85 -1.34 5.48
C LEU A 466 -16.98 -0.30 6.20
N PRO A 467 -17.53 0.86 6.59
CA PRO A 467 -16.80 1.85 7.38
C PRO A 467 -16.53 1.37 8.81
N LYS A 468 -17.37 0.50 9.33
CA LYS A 468 -17.27 -0.14 10.65
C LYS A 468 -17.62 -1.62 10.55
N PHE A 469 -16.93 -2.45 11.34
CA PHE A 469 -17.33 -3.86 11.48
C PHE A 469 -18.58 -3.98 12.37
N THR A 470 -19.32 -5.05 12.17
CA THR A 470 -20.58 -5.33 12.89
C THR A 470 -20.52 -6.59 13.75
N THR A 471 -19.42 -7.35 13.66
CA THR A 471 -19.17 -8.55 14.47
C THR A 471 -18.87 -8.16 15.91
N GLU A 472 -19.24 -9.03 16.86
CA GLU A 472 -18.93 -8.82 18.27
C GLU A 472 -17.41 -8.77 18.51
N PHE A 473 -16.95 -7.78 19.24
CA PHE A 473 -15.56 -7.62 19.64
C PHE A 473 -15.50 -7.10 21.09
N LYS A 474 -14.78 -7.82 21.95
CA LYS A 474 -14.62 -7.46 23.36
C LYS A 474 -13.25 -6.84 23.59
N VAL A 475 -13.21 -5.54 23.80
CA VAL A 475 -11.99 -4.82 24.17
C VAL A 475 -11.53 -5.26 25.55
N PRO A 476 -10.25 -5.71 25.74
CA PRO A 476 -9.71 -6.02 27.06
C PRO A 476 -9.60 -4.74 27.90
N SER A 477 -9.90 -4.86 29.19
CA SER A 477 -9.77 -3.75 30.13
C SER A 477 -8.31 -3.52 30.54
N LEU A 478 -7.99 -2.36 31.10
CA LEU A 478 -6.63 -2.07 31.57
C LEU A 478 -6.21 -2.98 32.74
N GLU A 479 -7.18 -3.44 33.56
CA GLU A 479 -6.95 -4.36 34.68
C GLU A 479 -6.37 -5.71 34.22
N GLU A 480 -6.64 -6.13 33.00
CA GLU A 480 -6.04 -7.37 32.44
C GLU A 480 -4.53 -7.27 32.28
N PHE A 481 -4.00 -6.05 32.28
CA PHE A 481 -2.58 -5.72 32.19
C PHE A 481 -1.99 -5.22 33.52
N ALA A 482 -2.69 -5.39 34.64
CA ALA A 482 -2.28 -4.89 35.97
C ALA A 482 -0.80 -5.19 36.32
N PRO A 483 -0.21 -6.37 36.00
CA PRO A 483 1.20 -6.62 36.29
C PRO A 483 2.19 -5.66 35.58
N LEU A 484 1.76 -4.98 34.50
CA LEU A 484 2.56 -3.98 33.79
C LEU A 484 2.40 -2.57 34.38
N LEU A 485 1.40 -2.34 35.24
CA LEU A 485 1.15 -1.07 35.90
C LEU A 485 1.91 -0.94 37.23
N GLU A 486 2.40 -2.05 37.76
CA GLU A 486 3.14 -2.11 39.02
C GLU A 486 4.65 -1.98 38.79
N GLU A 487 5.38 -1.70 39.89
CA GLU A 487 6.83 -1.70 39.88
C GLU A 487 7.38 -3.09 39.46
N GLN A 488 8.34 -3.07 38.52
CA GLN A 488 8.92 -4.34 38.04
C GLN A 488 10.04 -4.79 38.93
N ALA A 489 10.03 -6.09 39.33
CA ALA A 489 11.03 -6.68 40.22
C ALA A 489 12.47 -6.68 39.64
N ARG A 490 12.67 -6.40 38.38
CA ARG A 490 13.98 -6.32 37.70
C ARG A 490 13.92 -5.26 36.60
N PRO A 491 15.06 -4.63 36.29
CA PRO A 491 15.17 -3.75 35.13
C PRO A 491 14.73 -4.46 33.84
N ILE A 492 13.87 -3.83 33.08
CA ILE A 492 13.48 -4.30 31.75
C ILE A 492 13.40 -3.14 30.75
N SER A 493 13.42 -3.46 29.48
CA SER A 493 13.24 -2.48 28.37
C SER A 493 11.76 -2.30 27.99
N THR A 494 11.44 -1.20 27.33
CA THR A 494 10.09 -1.00 26.80
C THR A 494 9.76 -1.97 25.67
N THR A 495 10.76 -2.49 24.92
CA THR A 495 10.56 -3.61 23.98
C THR A 495 10.04 -4.85 24.71
N MET A 496 10.62 -5.20 25.85
CA MET A 496 10.13 -6.32 26.65
C MET A 496 8.75 -6.06 27.28
N ALA A 497 8.42 -4.80 27.57
CA ALA A 497 7.07 -4.42 27.99
C ALA A 497 6.04 -4.71 26.90
N PHE A 498 6.35 -4.31 25.66
CA PHE A 498 5.54 -4.64 24.49
C PHE A 498 5.36 -6.17 24.32
N VAL A 499 6.45 -6.94 24.39
CA VAL A 499 6.40 -8.41 24.26
C VAL A 499 5.50 -9.03 25.35
N ARG A 500 5.57 -8.55 26.60
CA ARG A 500 4.71 -9.02 27.69
C ARG A 500 3.24 -8.65 27.44
N PHE A 501 2.97 -7.44 27.01
CA PHE A 501 1.62 -7.01 26.64
C PHE A 501 1.05 -7.90 25.53
N LEU A 502 1.81 -8.10 24.45
CA LEU A 502 1.44 -8.97 23.33
C LEU A 502 1.15 -10.41 23.77
N ASN A 503 1.99 -10.97 24.66
CA ASN A 503 1.78 -12.32 25.21
C ASN A 503 0.50 -12.42 26.04
N THR A 504 0.08 -11.35 26.72
CA THR A 504 -1.19 -11.31 27.46
C THR A 504 -2.36 -11.31 26.47
N LEU A 505 -2.31 -10.48 25.42
CA LEU A 505 -3.33 -10.46 24.37
C LEU A 505 -3.47 -11.82 23.65
N LEU A 506 -2.35 -12.47 23.32
CA LEU A 506 -2.36 -13.77 22.62
C LEU A 506 -3.03 -14.88 23.43
N LYS A 507 -3.07 -14.74 24.76
CA LYS A 507 -3.75 -15.68 25.69
C LYS A 507 -5.22 -15.35 25.94
N ASP A 508 -5.68 -14.17 25.51
CA ASP A 508 -7.05 -13.78 25.66
C ASP A 508 -7.97 -14.72 24.87
N LYS A 509 -9.04 -15.22 25.56
CA LYS A 509 -9.96 -16.22 24.98
C LYS A 509 -10.89 -15.64 23.91
N ASN A 510 -11.14 -14.32 23.94
CA ASN A 510 -12.05 -13.64 23.02
C ASN A 510 -11.32 -13.18 21.77
N ILE A 511 -10.19 -12.46 21.94
CA ILE A 511 -9.50 -11.79 20.82
C ILE A 511 -8.12 -12.35 20.48
N GLY A 512 -7.57 -13.28 21.28
CA GLY A 512 -6.21 -13.80 21.08
C GLY A 512 -5.94 -14.36 19.68
N LYS A 513 -6.96 -14.97 19.06
CA LYS A 513 -6.87 -15.46 17.67
C LYS A 513 -6.85 -14.35 16.61
N GLN A 514 -7.31 -13.16 16.95
CA GLN A 514 -7.36 -11.99 16.04
C GLN A 514 -6.07 -11.15 16.09
N ILE A 515 -5.18 -11.43 17.04
CA ILE A 515 -3.87 -10.79 17.12
C ILE A 515 -2.97 -11.30 16.00
N VAL A 516 -2.32 -10.39 15.27
CA VAL A 516 -1.44 -10.73 14.15
C VAL A 516 -0.05 -10.11 14.38
N PRO A 517 0.88 -10.87 15.00
CA PRO A 517 2.27 -10.43 15.08
C PRO A 517 2.94 -10.51 13.69
N ILE A 518 3.58 -9.43 13.27
CA ILE A 518 4.24 -9.31 11.96
C ILE A 518 5.69 -8.89 12.19
N VAL A 519 6.64 -9.58 11.59
CA VAL A 519 8.07 -9.32 11.72
C VAL A 519 8.78 -9.37 10.36
N ALA A 520 9.77 -8.50 10.19
CA ALA A 520 10.65 -8.49 9.01
C ALA A 520 12.01 -9.15 9.37
N ASP A 521 11.96 -10.45 9.73
CA ASP A 521 13.11 -11.32 10.09
C ASP A 521 13.88 -10.95 11.37
N GLU A 522 13.28 -10.17 12.26
CA GLU A 522 13.99 -9.66 13.46
C GLU A 522 13.34 -10.10 14.79
N ALA A 523 12.55 -11.17 14.79
CA ALA A 523 11.83 -11.61 16.00
C ALA A 523 12.76 -11.90 17.19
N ARG A 524 13.94 -12.46 16.97
CA ARG A 524 14.92 -12.77 18.03
C ARG A 524 15.52 -11.50 18.63
N THR A 525 15.82 -10.49 17.81
CA THR A 525 16.30 -9.17 18.25
C THR A 525 15.32 -8.50 19.20
N PHE A 526 14.02 -8.68 18.96
CA PHE A 526 12.95 -8.10 19.77
C PHE A 526 12.47 -9.00 20.91
N GLY A 527 13.10 -10.18 21.13
CA GLY A 527 12.72 -11.12 22.19
C GLY A 527 11.38 -11.82 21.96
N MET A 528 10.97 -11.96 20.69
CA MET A 528 9.70 -12.57 20.28
C MET A 528 9.85 -14.04 19.85
N GLU A 529 11.03 -14.63 19.92
CA GLU A 529 11.30 -16.02 19.48
C GLU A 529 10.45 -17.07 20.22
N GLY A 530 10.00 -16.77 21.43
CA GLY A 530 9.08 -17.62 22.19
C GLY A 530 7.73 -17.83 21.47
N LEU A 531 7.31 -16.92 20.63
CA LEU A 531 6.09 -17.02 19.84
C LEU A 531 6.18 -18.12 18.78
N PHE A 532 7.37 -18.42 18.25
CA PHE A 532 7.55 -19.47 17.24
C PHE A 532 7.03 -20.83 17.73
N ARG A 533 7.31 -21.18 18.97
CA ARG A 533 6.80 -22.42 19.58
C ARG A 533 5.34 -22.28 20.02
N GLN A 534 4.97 -21.13 20.59
CA GLN A 534 3.66 -20.93 21.21
C GLN A 534 2.52 -20.91 20.17
N ILE A 535 2.67 -20.11 19.11
CA ILE A 535 1.60 -19.85 18.13
C ILE A 535 2.03 -20.17 16.68
N GLY A 536 3.30 -20.50 16.44
CA GLY A 536 3.84 -20.86 15.12
C GLY A 536 3.98 -19.71 14.13
N ILE A 537 4.89 -19.88 13.20
CA ILE A 537 5.04 -19.02 12.01
C ILE A 537 4.09 -19.56 10.94
N TYR A 538 3.32 -18.67 10.31
CA TYR A 538 2.44 -19.05 9.23
C TYR A 538 3.22 -19.46 7.97
N ASN A 539 2.95 -20.66 7.50
CA ASN A 539 3.40 -21.14 6.20
C ASN A 539 2.28 -21.99 5.57
N PRO A 540 1.74 -21.64 4.39
CA PRO A 540 0.62 -22.37 3.77
C PRO A 540 0.95 -23.84 3.45
N HIS A 541 2.23 -24.18 3.36
CA HIS A 541 2.71 -25.56 3.09
C HIS A 541 3.06 -26.33 4.37
N GLY A 542 3.01 -25.68 5.55
CA GLY A 542 3.52 -26.25 6.81
C GLY A 542 5.05 -26.32 6.83
N GLN A 543 5.63 -27.18 7.69
CA GLN A 543 7.07 -27.34 7.81
C GLN A 543 7.51 -28.71 7.29
N ASN A 544 8.09 -28.76 6.11
CA ASN A 544 8.49 -29.97 5.41
C ASN A 544 9.97 -30.35 5.63
N TYR A 545 10.62 -29.77 6.63
CA TYR A 545 12.01 -29.97 7.02
C TYR A 545 12.15 -30.02 8.55
N VAL A 546 13.26 -30.53 9.04
CA VAL A 546 13.63 -30.47 10.47
C VAL A 546 14.47 -29.20 10.66
N PRO A 547 14.05 -28.24 11.50
CA PRO A 547 14.82 -27.01 11.73
C PRO A 547 16.14 -27.35 12.46
N SER A 548 17.20 -26.63 12.13
CA SER A 548 18.53 -26.82 12.70
C SER A 548 18.62 -26.53 14.20
N ASP A 549 17.68 -25.74 14.72
CA ASP A 549 17.56 -25.36 16.12
C ASP A 549 16.49 -26.18 16.89
N ARG A 550 16.11 -27.35 16.38
CA ARG A 550 15.05 -28.22 16.96
C ARG A 550 15.23 -28.52 18.43
N ASP A 551 16.47 -28.58 18.88
CA ASP A 551 16.82 -28.89 20.27
C ASP A 551 16.68 -27.68 21.20
N LEU A 552 16.49 -26.48 20.67
CA LEU A 552 16.27 -25.29 21.46
C LEU A 552 14.81 -25.19 21.95
N VAL A 553 14.63 -24.54 23.11
CA VAL A 553 13.28 -24.32 23.68
C VAL A 553 12.40 -23.46 22.76
N ALA A 554 12.99 -22.47 22.09
CA ALA A 554 12.33 -21.56 21.17
C ALA A 554 12.84 -21.79 19.73
N TYR A 555 12.66 -23.00 19.21
CA TYR A 555 13.07 -23.34 17.85
C TYR A 555 12.14 -22.71 16.79
N TYR A 556 12.67 -22.56 15.58
CA TYR A 556 11.93 -22.05 14.43
C TYR A 556 10.84 -23.05 13.99
N ARG A 557 9.57 -22.70 14.19
CA ARG A 557 8.43 -23.60 13.92
C ARG A 557 7.45 -22.95 12.96
N GLU A 558 7.31 -23.55 11.79
CA GLU A 558 6.29 -23.20 10.81
C GLU A 558 5.07 -24.12 10.89
N ALA A 559 3.88 -23.57 10.61
CA ALA A 559 2.63 -24.32 10.61
C ALA A 559 1.60 -23.64 9.68
N LYS A 560 0.69 -24.45 9.09
CA LYS A 560 -0.39 -23.93 8.24
C LYS A 560 -1.34 -23.00 9.00
N ASP A 561 -1.57 -23.27 10.25
CA ASP A 561 -2.37 -22.47 11.17
C ASP A 561 -1.53 -21.52 12.05
N GLY A 562 -0.26 -21.34 11.70
CA GLY A 562 0.65 -20.43 12.39
C GLY A 562 0.08 -19.00 12.43
N GLN A 563 0.39 -18.29 13.51
CA GLN A 563 -0.18 -16.96 13.74
C GLN A 563 0.78 -15.81 13.43
N VAL A 564 2.10 -16.04 13.55
CA VAL A 564 3.12 -15.03 13.23
C VAL A 564 3.29 -14.94 11.71
N LEU A 565 3.21 -13.72 11.17
CA LEU A 565 3.61 -13.42 9.79
C LEU A 565 5.09 -13.02 9.79
N GLN A 566 5.94 -13.95 9.38
CA GLN A 566 7.37 -13.73 9.17
C GLN A 566 7.61 -13.42 7.69
N GLU A 567 8.01 -12.18 7.40
CA GLU A 567 7.98 -11.64 6.05
C GLU A 567 9.34 -11.62 5.34
N GLY A 568 10.40 -12.06 6.04
CA GLY A 568 11.78 -11.92 5.58
C GLY A 568 12.27 -10.48 5.67
N ILE A 569 13.48 -10.20 5.17
CA ILE A 569 14.09 -8.85 5.16
C ILE A 569 13.38 -8.00 4.07
N ASN A 570 12.13 -7.63 4.35
CA ASN A 570 11.26 -6.93 3.41
C ASN A 570 10.22 -6.08 4.17
N GLU A 571 10.61 -4.87 4.56
CA GLU A 571 9.74 -3.95 5.32
C GLU A 571 8.52 -3.53 4.51
N LEU A 572 8.64 -3.34 3.18
CA LEU A 572 7.50 -3.01 2.33
C LEU A 572 6.47 -4.14 2.30
N GLY A 573 6.92 -5.39 2.12
CA GLY A 573 6.05 -6.57 2.17
C GLY A 573 5.43 -6.78 3.54
N ALA A 574 6.19 -6.58 4.63
CA ALA A 574 5.70 -6.67 6.01
C ALA A 574 4.63 -5.60 6.31
N ALA A 575 4.89 -4.36 5.90
CA ALA A 575 3.94 -3.26 6.03
C ALA A 575 2.67 -3.48 5.18
N SER A 576 2.80 -4.07 3.99
CA SER A 576 1.65 -4.46 3.15
C SER A 576 0.84 -5.60 3.78
N SER A 577 1.48 -6.57 4.45
CA SER A 577 0.80 -7.60 5.26
C SER A 577 0.08 -6.99 6.47
N TRP A 578 0.72 -6.01 7.13
CA TRP A 578 0.08 -5.24 8.18
C TRP A 578 -1.16 -4.51 7.66
N LEU A 579 -1.06 -3.85 6.50
CA LEU A 579 -2.19 -3.14 5.88
C LEU A 579 -3.34 -4.09 5.51
N ALA A 580 -3.04 -5.28 4.98
CA ALA A 580 -4.06 -6.29 4.67
C ALA A 580 -4.83 -6.73 5.93
N ALA A 581 -4.12 -6.97 7.04
CA ALA A 581 -4.74 -7.28 8.32
C ALA A 581 -5.50 -6.08 8.91
N ALA A 582 -4.92 -4.87 8.82
CA ALA A 582 -5.50 -3.63 9.33
C ALA A 582 -6.81 -3.23 8.63
N ASN A 583 -7.01 -3.65 7.37
CA ASN A 583 -8.22 -3.43 6.60
C ASN A 583 -9.27 -4.55 6.73
N SER A 584 -8.94 -5.67 7.37
CA SER A 584 -9.79 -6.85 7.45
C SER A 584 -11.16 -6.56 8.09
N TYR A 585 -11.22 -5.64 9.05
CA TYR A 585 -12.48 -5.20 9.66
C TYR A 585 -13.48 -4.68 8.61
N SER A 586 -12.98 -4.02 7.60
CA SER A 586 -13.75 -3.30 6.58
C SER A 586 -14.09 -4.17 5.37
N VAL A 587 -13.12 -4.94 4.85
CA VAL A 587 -13.33 -5.75 3.64
C VAL A 587 -13.82 -7.17 3.95
N ASN A 588 -13.57 -7.66 5.17
CA ASN A 588 -13.97 -8.99 5.62
C ASN A 588 -15.03 -9.00 6.73
N ASN A 589 -15.40 -7.84 7.27
CA ASN A 589 -16.19 -7.71 8.50
C ASN A 589 -15.62 -8.54 9.67
N LEU A 590 -14.30 -8.63 9.75
CA LEU A 590 -13.57 -9.37 10.77
C LEU A 590 -12.43 -8.49 11.30
N PRO A 591 -12.56 -7.90 12.49
CA PRO A 591 -11.50 -7.09 13.08
C PRO A 591 -10.29 -7.97 13.40
N MET A 592 -9.14 -7.63 12.82
CA MET A 592 -7.85 -8.22 13.14
C MET A 592 -6.96 -7.12 13.70
N ILE A 593 -6.10 -7.45 14.66
CA ILE A 593 -5.24 -6.49 15.36
C ILE A 593 -3.78 -6.78 14.98
N PRO A 594 -3.26 -6.16 13.92
CA PRO A 594 -1.88 -6.36 13.52
C PRO A 594 -0.92 -5.52 14.38
N PHE A 595 0.20 -6.16 14.76
CA PHE A 595 1.36 -5.55 15.38
C PHE A 595 2.57 -5.81 14.48
N PHE A 596 3.02 -4.79 13.75
CA PHE A 596 4.24 -4.87 12.96
C PHE A 596 5.39 -4.24 13.73
N ILE A 597 6.36 -5.06 14.17
CA ILE A 597 7.58 -4.60 14.81
C ILE A 597 8.76 -4.67 13.83
N TYR A 598 9.56 -3.61 13.82
CA TYR A 598 10.69 -3.41 12.92
C TYR A 598 11.70 -2.43 13.53
N TYR A 599 12.91 -2.33 12.98
CA TYR A 599 13.82 -1.26 13.34
C TYR A 599 13.22 0.10 12.97
N SER A 600 13.06 1.00 13.94
CA SER A 600 12.39 2.29 13.74
C SER A 600 12.99 3.11 12.60
N MET A 601 14.30 3.01 12.39
CA MET A 601 15.01 3.65 11.28
C MET A 601 14.51 3.24 9.90
N PHE A 602 14.06 1.99 9.72
CA PHE A 602 13.63 1.44 8.43
C PHE A 602 12.10 1.46 8.22
N GLY A 603 11.37 2.14 9.07
CA GLY A 603 9.92 2.33 8.96
C GLY A 603 9.52 3.43 7.97
N PHE A 604 9.07 4.56 8.51
CA PHE A 604 8.49 5.65 7.71
C PHE A 604 9.41 6.17 6.60
N GLN A 605 10.72 6.23 6.79
CA GLN A 605 11.63 6.66 5.71
C GLN A 605 11.72 5.65 4.56
N ARG A 606 11.35 4.38 4.77
CA ARG A 606 11.39 3.34 3.74
C ARG A 606 10.01 3.01 3.16
N VAL A 607 8.96 3.09 3.96
CA VAL A 607 7.59 2.71 3.58
C VAL A 607 6.58 3.85 3.77
N GLY A 608 7.06 5.11 3.81
CA GLY A 608 6.23 6.28 4.13
C GLY A 608 5.04 6.48 3.19
N ASP A 609 5.21 6.25 1.89
CA ASP A 609 4.11 6.32 0.92
C ASP A 609 3.03 5.25 1.19
N LEU A 610 3.43 4.03 1.54
CA LEU A 610 2.49 2.98 1.95
C LEU A 610 1.75 3.36 3.25
N MET A 611 2.43 4.02 4.19
CA MET A 611 1.79 4.48 5.44
C MET A 611 0.82 5.65 5.18
N TRP A 612 1.15 6.55 4.25
CA TRP A 612 0.20 7.56 3.77
C TRP A 612 -1.06 6.91 3.18
N ALA A 613 -0.88 5.92 2.30
CA ALA A 613 -1.97 5.15 1.72
C ALA A 613 -2.76 4.37 2.79
N ALA A 614 -2.10 3.89 3.85
CA ALA A 614 -2.76 3.23 4.99
C ALA A 614 -3.68 4.21 5.75
N GLY A 615 -3.24 5.46 5.91
CA GLY A 615 -4.08 6.53 6.48
C GLY A 615 -5.33 6.80 5.64
N ASP A 616 -5.19 6.89 4.31
CA ASP A 616 -6.31 7.02 3.38
C ASP A 616 -7.26 5.81 3.43
N GLN A 617 -6.71 4.61 3.62
CA GLN A 617 -7.50 3.36 3.70
C GLN A 617 -8.17 3.13 5.05
N LEU A 618 -8.06 4.07 6.01
CA LEU A 618 -8.64 3.92 7.34
C LEU A 618 -8.12 2.67 8.07
N ALA A 619 -6.84 2.37 7.88
CA ALA A 619 -6.19 1.20 8.47
C ALA A 619 -6.18 1.27 10.00
N ARG A 620 -6.33 0.11 10.68
CA ARG A 620 -6.34 -0.01 12.15
C ARG A 620 -5.31 -1.03 12.60
N GLY A 621 -4.41 -0.62 13.47
CA GLY A 621 -3.36 -1.50 13.97
C GLY A 621 -2.20 -0.73 14.58
N PHE A 622 -1.16 -1.46 14.94
CA PHE A 622 0.01 -0.94 15.62
C PHE A 622 1.27 -1.16 14.79
N MET A 623 2.04 -0.09 14.65
CA MET A 623 3.40 -0.12 14.15
C MET A 623 4.34 0.12 15.33
N ILE A 624 5.27 -0.79 15.56
CA ILE A 624 6.20 -0.76 16.70
C ILE A 624 7.60 -0.53 16.15
N GLY A 625 8.11 0.70 16.34
CA GLY A 625 9.49 1.06 16.00
C GLY A 625 10.43 0.53 17.09
N GLY A 626 10.99 -0.64 16.88
CA GLY A 626 11.93 -1.26 17.82
C GLY A 626 13.34 -0.68 17.72
N THR A 627 14.17 -0.89 18.78
CA THR A 627 15.55 -0.41 18.89
C THR A 627 15.71 1.07 18.57
N SER A 628 14.74 1.89 18.98
CA SER A 628 14.72 3.31 18.66
C SER A 628 15.59 4.15 19.60
N GLY A 629 15.74 5.43 19.25
CA GLY A 629 16.54 6.41 20.00
C GLY A 629 17.98 6.51 19.52
N ARG A 630 18.39 7.70 19.12
CA ARG A 630 19.73 7.94 18.49
C ARG A 630 20.90 7.66 19.41
N THR A 631 20.71 7.81 20.71
CA THR A 631 21.76 7.50 21.72
C THR A 631 21.50 6.19 22.45
N THR A 632 20.30 5.63 22.34
CA THR A 632 19.88 4.42 23.09
C THR A 632 20.28 3.14 22.37
N LEU A 633 20.24 3.13 21.04
CA LEU A 633 20.80 2.03 20.24
C LEU A 633 22.30 2.24 20.07
N ASN A 634 23.08 1.69 21.00
CA ASN A 634 24.54 1.83 20.99
C ASN A 634 25.22 0.86 20.01
N GLY A 635 26.34 1.29 19.44
CA GLY A 635 27.23 0.44 18.63
C GLY A 635 26.81 0.21 17.17
N GLU A 636 25.59 0.53 16.79
CA GLU A 636 25.03 0.26 15.44
C GLU A 636 25.28 1.41 14.45
N GLY A 637 25.47 2.62 14.93
CA GLY A 637 25.89 3.78 14.14
C GLY A 637 24.82 4.43 13.28
N LEU A 638 25.29 5.23 12.34
CA LEU A 638 24.49 6.14 11.51
C LEU A 638 23.27 5.48 10.85
N GLN A 639 23.45 4.26 10.36
CA GLN A 639 22.42 3.57 9.55
C GLN A 639 21.21 3.09 10.39
N HIS A 640 21.36 2.86 11.69
CA HIS A 640 20.35 2.24 12.54
C HIS A 640 19.81 3.16 13.64
N GLU A 641 20.57 4.18 14.02
CA GLU A 641 20.24 5.07 15.13
C GLU A 641 19.20 6.12 14.72
N ASP A 642 17.93 5.80 14.95
CA ASP A 642 16.78 6.64 14.62
C ASP A 642 16.69 7.87 15.55
N GLY A 643 16.56 9.03 14.97
CA GLY A 643 16.27 10.29 15.66
C GLY A 643 15.17 11.12 15.01
N HIS A 644 14.41 10.56 14.03
CA HIS A 644 13.50 11.34 13.20
C HIS A 644 12.18 10.63 12.80
N SER A 645 11.98 9.39 13.15
CA SER A 645 10.77 8.64 12.74
C SER A 645 9.46 9.26 13.24
N HIS A 646 9.46 9.88 14.44
CA HIS A 646 8.30 10.61 14.95
C HIS A 646 7.94 11.84 14.11
N ILE A 647 8.93 12.50 13.50
CA ILE A 647 8.68 13.62 12.57
C ILE A 647 8.10 13.12 11.26
N GLN A 648 8.56 11.97 10.78
CA GLN A 648 8.00 11.35 9.56
C GLN A 648 6.58 10.84 9.79
N SER A 649 6.26 10.28 10.96
CA SER A 649 4.91 9.83 11.30
C SER A 649 3.91 10.99 11.46
N LEU A 650 4.39 12.16 11.89
CA LEU A 650 3.59 13.37 12.08
C LEU A 650 2.86 13.83 10.82
N VAL A 651 3.47 13.61 9.63
CA VAL A 651 2.88 14.04 8.35
C VAL A 651 1.59 13.29 8.01
N ILE A 652 1.32 12.15 8.66
CA ILE A 652 0.11 11.36 8.42
C ILE A 652 -0.96 11.75 9.47
N PRO A 653 -2.08 12.37 9.04
CA PRO A 653 -3.02 13.01 9.98
C PRO A 653 -3.65 12.07 11.02
N ASN A 654 -3.89 10.81 10.68
CA ASN A 654 -4.52 9.81 11.55
C ASN A 654 -3.52 8.77 12.12
N CYS A 655 -2.22 9.03 12.02
CA CYS A 655 -1.20 8.29 12.73
C CYS A 655 -0.99 8.90 14.13
N VAL A 656 -1.25 8.14 15.18
CA VAL A 656 -1.07 8.53 16.59
C VAL A 656 0.27 8.01 17.09
N SER A 657 1.17 8.90 17.53
CA SER A 657 2.60 8.59 17.71
C SER A 657 3.03 8.78 19.16
N TYR A 658 3.71 7.76 19.78
CA TYR A 658 4.17 7.78 21.16
C TYR A 658 5.63 7.27 21.31
N ASP A 659 6.38 7.90 22.23
CA ASP A 659 7.70 7.49 22.71
C ASP A 659 7.69 7.24 24.23
N PRO A 660 7.17 6.08 24.71
CA PRO A 660 7.02 5.81 26.12
C PRO A 660 8.34 5.57 26.81
N ALA A 661 8.47 6.10 28.05
CA ALA A 661 9.62 5.89 28.92
C ALA A 661 9.47 4.63 29.79
N TYR A 662 8.27 4.26 30.19
CA TYR A 662 8.02 3.21 31.19
C TYR A 662 7.05 2.13 30.73
N VAL A 663 7.13 0.96 31.37
CA VAL A 663 6.30 -0.23 31.07
C VAL A 663 4.82 0.08 31.16
N TYR A 664 4.38 0.82 32.19
CA TYR A 664 2.98 1.17 32.35
C TYR A 664 2.49 2.14 31.26
N GLU A 665 3.34 3.03 30.76
CA GLU A 665 2.98 3.90 29.62
C GLU A 665 2.70 3.05 28.37
N VAL A 666 3.56 2.06 28.08
CA VAL A 666 3.34 1.11 26.98
C VAL A 666 1.99 0.41 27.13
N ALA A 667 1.66 -0.06 28.34
CA ALA A 667 0.42 -0.78 28.59
C ALA A 667 -0.83 0.10 28.40
N VAL A 668 -0.80 1.33 28.95
CA VAL A 668 -1.90 2.30 28.82
C VAL A 668 -2.11 2.71 27.37
N ILE A 669 -1.04 3.03 26.64
CA ILE A 669 -1.09 3.48 25.24
C ILE A 669 -1.64 2.37 24.34
N LEU A 670 -1.14 1.15 24.49
CA LEU A 670 -1.59 0.02 23.67
C LEU A 670 -3.06 -0.35 23.95
N GLN A 671 -3.46 -0.37 25.23
CA GLN A 671 -4.86 -0.63 25.60
C GLN A 671 -5.80 0.46 25.08
N ASP A 672 -5.42 1.73 25.21
CA ASP A 672 -6.18 2.85 24.67
C ASP A 672 -6.32 2.76 23.14
N GLY A 673 -5.23 2.41 22.43
CA GLY A 673 -5.25 2.19 21.01
C GLY A 673 -6.22 1.09 20.57
N ILE A 674 -6.24 -0.04 21.27
CA ILE A 674 -7.22 -1.11 21.02
C ILE A 674 -8.65 -0.57 21.24
N ASN A 675 -8.87 0.17 22.33
CA ASN A 675 -10.19 0.72 22.64
C ASN A 675 -10.65 1.75 21.59
N ARG A 676 -9.79 2.65 21.15
CA ARG A 676 -10.13 3.65 20.12
C ARG A 676 -10.45 3.02 18.77
N MET A 677 -9.61 2.08 18.31
CA MET A 677 -9.73 1.46 16.98
C MET A 677 -10.84 0.41 16.92
N TYR A 678 -11.04 -0.38 17.99
CA TYR A 678 -11.90 -1.57 17.95
C TYR A 678 -13.04 -1.53 18.99
N GLY A 679 -13.10 -0.52 19.85
CA GLY A 679 -14.20 -0.29 20.77
C GLY A 679 -15.43 0.30 20.08
N GLU A 680 -16.37 0.80 20.88
CA GLU A 680 -17.68 1.30 20.41
C GLU A 680 -17.55 2.39 19.32
N LYS A 681 -16.59 3.31 19.47
CA LYS A 681 -16.39 4.42 18.52
C LYS A 681 -15.81 3.97 17.18
N GLN A 682 -14.93 2.98 17.19
CA GLN A 682 -14.19 2.51 16.02
C GLN A 682 -13.53 3.68 15.26
N GLU A 683 -12.67 4.42 15.95
CA GLU A 683 -12.02 5.61 15.42
C GLU A 683 -11.10 5.29 14.22
N ASP A 684 -10.98 6.24 13.32
CA ASP A 684 -10.10 6.18 12.16
C ASP A 684 -8.69 6.66 12.54
N VAL A 685 -7.96 5.81 13.24
CA VAL A 685 -6.57 6.03 13.64
C VAL A 685 -5.78 4.73 13.57
N PHE A 686 -4.46 4.83 13.43
CA PHE A 686 -3.51 3.75 13.71
C PHE A 686 -2.36 4.30 14.56
N TYR A 687 -1.67 3.40 15.26
CA TYR A 687 -0.67 3.80 16.24
C TYR A 687 0.75 3.53 15.74
N TYR A 688 1.65 4.48 15.99
CA TYR A 688 3.08 4.31 15.92
C TYR A 688 3.69 4.48 17.32
N ILE A 689 4.38 3.46 17.83
CA ILE A 689 4.95 3.46 19.17
C ILE A 689 6.41 3.04 19.06
N THR A 690 7.33 3.87 19.54
CA THR A 690 8.74 3.48 19.63
C THR A 690 9.00 2.68 20.89
N THR A 691 9.89 1.70 20.79
CA THR A 691 10.36 0.89 21.92
C THR A 691 11.88 0.77 21.92
N LEU A 692 12.45 0.67 23.09
CA LEU A 692 13.88 0.76 23.36
C LEU A 692 14.42 -0.59 23.85
N ASN A 693 15.68 -0.88 23.57
CA ASN A 693 16.35 -2.10 24.03
C ASN A 693 17.20 -1.89 25.32
N GLU A 694 17.34 -0.63 25.79
CA GLU A 694 18.01 -0.36 27.06
C GLU A 694 17.15 -0.81 28.23
N THR A 695 17.76 -1.52 29.19
CA THR A 695 17.11 -1.98 30.42
C THR A 695 17.35 -1.02 31.55
N TYR A 696 16.31 -0.68 32.30
CA TYR A 696 16.39 0.18 33.49
C TYR A 696 15.23 -0.10 34.45
N GLU A 697 15.31 0.47 35.65
CA GLU A 697 14.29 0.39 36.69
C GLU A 697 12.94 0.90 36.18
N GLN A 698 11.90 0.16 36.47
CA GLN A 698 10.54 0.43 36.02
C GLN A 698 9.63 0.67 37.24
N PRO A 699 9.33 1.92 37.57
CA PRO A 699 8.46 2.26 38.71
C PRO A 699 7.00 1.87 38.46
N ALA A 700 6.21 1.83 39.50
CA ALA A 700 4.76 1.72 39.40
C ALA A 700 4.16 2.97 38.77
N MET A 701 3.02 2.82 38.10
CA MET A 701 2.29 3.95 37.52
C MET A 701 1.85 4.94 38.62
N PRO A 702 2.16 6.24 38.48
CA PRO A 702 1.69 7.24 39.40
C PRO A 702 0.15 7.28 39.42
N LYS A 703 -0.43 7.45 40.59
CA LYS A 703 -1.89 7.50 40.72
C LYS A 703 -2.49 8.66 39.90
N GLY A 704 -3.41 8.34 39.00
CA GLY A 704 -4.10 9.32 38.16
C GLY A 704 -3.31 9.72 36.90
N ALA A 705 -2.16 9.07 36.59
CA ALA A 705 -1.38 9.38 35.41
C ALA A 705 -2.01 8.90 34.09
N GLU A 706 -2.96 7.98 34.15
CA GLU A 706 -3.57 7.31 33.00
C GLU A 706 -4.10 8.30 31.94
N GLU A 707 -4.85 9.30 32.36
CA GLU A 707 -5.38 10.32 31.43
C GLU A 707 -4.25 11.12 30.77
N GLY A 708 -3.26 11.53 31.57
CA GLY A 708 -2.11 12.30 31.04
C GLY A 708 -1.25 11.49 30.09
N ILE A 709 -1.07 10.19 30.34
CA ILE A 709 -0.38 9.27 29.42
C ILE A 709 -1.10 9.26 28.05
N ARG A 710 -2.43 9.08 28.05
CA ARG A 710 -3.26 9.09 26.84
C ARG A 710 -3.19 10.43 26.10
N LYS A 711 -3.12 11.54 26.83
CA LYS A 711 -3.02 12.90 26.28
C LYS A 711 -1.59 13.32 25.90
N GLY A 712 -0.61 12.50 26.21
CA GLY A 712 0.78 12.69 25.80
C GLY A 712 1.68 13.44 26.78
N ILE A 713 1.17 13.92 27.94
CA ILE A 713 1.97 14.56 29.00
C ILE A 713 1.34 14.38 30.38
N TYR A 714 2.15 14.07 31.39
CA TYR A 714 1.72 14.08 32.79
C TYR A 714 2.87 14.44 33.72
N LYS A 715 2.54 15.04 34.87
CA LYS A 715 3.54 15.28 35.92
C LYS A 715 3.91 13.95 36.59
N PHE A 716 5.18 13.58 36.52
CA PHE A 716 5.68 12.37 37.17
C PHE A 716 5.99 12.59 38.65
N GLU A 717 6.78 13.63 38.96
CA GLU A 717 7.17 14.00 40.34
C GLU A 717 7.51 15.48 40.45
N THR A 718 7.55 15.98 41.67
CA THR A 718 8.13 17.26 42.04
C THR A 718 9.34 17.01 42.95
N VAL A 719 10.50 17.58 42.61
CA VAL A 719 11.73 17.49 43.37
C VAL A 719 11.98 18.83 44.06
N GLU A 720 11.78 18.86 45.37
CA GLU A 720 11.93 20.08 46.18
C GLU A 720 13.38 20.27 46.64
N ALA A 721 13.92 21.46 46.46
CA ALA A 721 15.21 21.86 47.00
C ALA A 721 15.08 22.41 48.43
N LYS A 722 16.02 22.14 49.30
CA LYS A 722 15.98 22.65 50.70
C LYS A 722 16.02 24.17 50.78
N ASP A 723 16.88 24.80 49.93
CA ASP A 723 17.04 26.26 49.86
C ASP A 723 16.52 26.71 48.47
N ASN A 724 15.18 26.80 48.33
CA ASN A 724 14.57 27.06 47.03
C ASN A 724 14.99 28.43 46.46
N LYS A 725 16.04 28.44 45.61
CA LYS A 725 16.60 29.58 44.87
C LYS A 725 16.01 29.80 43.51
N GLY A 726 15.24 28.84 43.04
CA GLY A 726 14.56 28.88 41.74
C GLY A 726 13.75 27.64 41.48
N HIS A 727 12.88 27.72 40.48
CA HIS A 727 12.00 26.64 40.07
C HIS A 727 12.06 26.46 38.54
N VAL A 728 12.15 25.24 38.06
CA VAL A 728 12.15 24.89 36.63
C VAL A 728 11.20 23.74 36.36
N GLN A 729 10.77 23.62 35.12
CA GLN A 729 10.00 22.49 34.63
C GLN A 729 10.84 21.66 33.68
N LEU A 730 10.94 20.37 33.92
CA LEU A 730 11.77 19.46 33.16
C LEU A 730 10.91 18.42 32.45
N LEU A 731 11.05 18.33 31.13
CA LEU A 731 10.28 17.45 30.27
C LEU A 731 11.17 16.41 29.59
N GLY A 732 10.70 15.18 29.47
CA GLY A 732 11.45 14.15 28.74
C GLY A 732 10.58 13.03 28.23
N SER A 733 11.09 12.29 27.23
CA SER A 733 10.46 11.10 26.69
C SER A 733 11.46 9.94 26.58
N GLY A 734 10.97 8.74 26.37
CA GLY A 734 11.79 7.54 26.15
C GLY A 734 12.89 7.37 27.19
N ALA A 735 14.04 6.85 26.76
CA ALA A 735 15.18 6.59 27.65
C ALA A 735 15.79 7.86 28.26
N ILE A 736 15.70 9.01 27.61
CA ILE A 736 16.27 10.27 28.08
C ILE A 736 15.51 10.82 29.28
N PHE A 737 14.26 10.42 29.49
CA PHE A 737 13.49 10.81 30.67
C PHE A 737 14.21 10.50 32.00
N ARG A 738 15.02 9.44 32.08
CA ARG A 738 15.83 9.13 33.26
C ARG A 738 16.90 10.19 33.53
N HIS A 739 17.54 10.72 32.49
CA HIS A 739 18.52 11.79 32.61
C HIS A 739 17.86 13.10 33.05
N VAL A 740 16.64 13.35 32.61
CA VAL A 740 15.84 14.48 33.08
C VAL A 740 15.53 14.37 34.58
N ARG A 741 15.20 13.18 35.08
CA ARG A 741 14.99 12.92 36.51
C ARG A 741 16.27 13.06 37.32
N GLU A 742 17.40 12.54 36.80
CA GLU A 742 18.73 12.70 37.41
C GLU A 742 19.11 14.18 37.52
N ALA A 743 18.87 14.97 36.46
CA ALA A 743 19.11 16.40 36.44
C ALA A 743 18.30 17.14 37.53
N ALA A 744 17.05 16.76 37.76
CA ALA A 744 16.21 17.32 38.83
C ALA A 744 16.84 17.11 40.23
N GLN A 745 17.37 15.91 40.46
CA GLN A 745 18.09 15.60 41.74
C GLN A 745 19.36 16.43 41.88
N ILE A 746 20.17 16.59 40.84
CA ILE A 746 21.39 17.43 40.84
C ILE A 746 21.00 18.88 41.09
N LEU A 747 20.00 19.42 40.40
CA LEU A 747 19.50 20.79 40.58
C LEU A 747 19.08 21.08 42.03
N ALA A 748 18.32 20.18 42.64
CA ALA A 748 17.85 20.32 44.01
C ALA A 748 18.99 20.25 45.05
N ASN A 749 19.87 19.27 44.90
CA ASN A 749 20.89 18.98 45.90
C ASN A 749 22.10 19.93 45.85
N GLU A 750 22.46 20.37 44.64
CA GLU A 750 23.73 21.14 44.43
C GLU A 750 23.48 22.60 44.16
N TYR A 751 22.34 22.98 43.53
CA TYR A 751 22.08 24.35 43.14
C TYR A 751 20.91 24.99 43.87
N GLY A 752 20.16 24.22 44.66
CA GLY A 752 18.98 24.73 45.39
C GLY A 752 17.83 25.09 44.45
N VAL A 753 17.68 24.41 43.33
CA VAL A 753 16.61 24.62 42.37
C VAL A 753 15.60 23.49 42.45
N SER A 754 14.34 23.83 42.76
CA SER A 754 13.20 22.88 42.71
C SER A 754 12.78 22.61 41.29
N SER A 755 12.21 21.41 41.01
CA SER A 755 11.79 21.04 39.67
C SER A 755 10.46 20.29 39.67
N ASP A 756 9.57 20.68 38.76
CA ASP A 756 8.45 19.81 38.32
C ASP A 756 8.92 18.96 37.13
N VAL A 757 8.81 17.63 37.24
CA VAL A 757 9.30 16.68 36.23
C VAL A 757 8.13 16.03 35.50
N TYR A 758 8.10 16.16 34.18
CA TYR A 758 7.03 15.68 33.31
C TYR A 758 7.54 14.60 32.38
N SER A 759 6.84 13.45 32.34
CA SER A 759 6.97 12.51 31.24
C SER A 759 6.07 12.96 30.08
N VAL A 760 6.63 12.98 28.87
CA VAL A 760 5.94 13.39 27.64
C VAL A 760 5.99 12.25 26.63
N PRO A 761 5.18 11.21 26.82
CA PRO A 761 5.17 10.07 25.90
C PRO A 761 4.72 10.46 24.49
N SER A 762 4.10 11.64 24.27
CA SER A 762 3.77 12.12 22.93
C SER A 762 3.81 13.64 22.80
N PHE A 763 4.91 14.20 22.34
CA PHE A 763 4.95 15.63 21.94
C PHE A 763 3.99 15.91 20.76
N THR A 764 3.79 14.95 19.87
CA THR A 764 2.91 15.08 18.70
C THR A 764 1.43 15.24 19.09
N GLU A 765 0.90 14.40 19.95
CA GLU A 765 -0.51 14.50 20.37
C GLU A 765 -0.76 15.74 21.23
N VAL A 766 0.19 16.11 22.08
CA VAL A 766 0.15 17.38 22.82
C VAL A 766 0.10 18.59 21.88
N ALA A 767 0.91 18.59 20.84
CA ALA A 767 0.95 19.68 19.86
C ALA A 767 -0.35 19.73 19.01
N ARG A 768 -0.89 18.59 18.60
CA ARG A 768 -2.16 18.50 17.86
C ARG A 768 -3.34 19.05 18.69
N GLU A 769 -3.44 18.65 19.94
CA GLU A 769 -4.49 19.14 20.86
C GLU A 769 -4.37 20.66 21.07
N GLY A 770 -3.14 21.15 21.30
CA GLY A 770 -2.88 22.59 21.45
C GLY A 770 -3.24 23.41 20.22
N ALA A 771 -2.88 22.90 19.02
CA ALA A 771 -3.22 23.55 17.76
C ALA A 771 -4.75 23.59 17.53
N ASP A 772 -5.46 22.50 17.89
CA ASP A 772 -6.92 22.46 17.79
C ASP A 772 -7.59 23.45 18.76
N ALA A 773 -7.11 23.56 19.98
CA ALA A 773 -7.58 24.55 20.96
C ALA A 773 -7.40 25.99 20.45
N VAL A 774 -6.21 26.33 19.92
CA VAL A 774 -5.91 27.65 19.35
C VAL A 774 -6.80 27.96 18.15
N ARG A 775 -6.96 27.00 17.24
CA ARG A 775 -7.85 27.13 16.08
C ARG A 775 -9.30 27.39 16.52
N TRP A 776 -9.78 26.59 17.50
CA TRP A 776 -11.13 26.75 18.01
C TRP A 776 -11.35 28.17 18.60
N ASN A 777 -10.40 28.65 19.41
CA ASN A 777 -10.45 29.98 20.01
C ASN A 777 -10.49 31.10 18.95
N MET A 778 -9.72 30.97 17.89
CA MET A 778 -9.73 31.92 16.77
C MET A 778 -11.10 31.99 16.07
N LEU A 779 -11.76 30.85 15.91
CA LEU A 779 -13.04 30.73 15.22
C LEU A 779 -14.26 31.05 16.13
N HIS A 780 -14.06 31.06 17.46
CA HIS A 780 -15.10 31.33 18.46
C HIS A 780 -14.68 32.46 19.43
N PRO A 781 -14.41 33.71 18.90
CA PRO A 781 -13.79 34.78 19.68
C PRO A 781 -14.67 35.34 20.82
N THR A 782 -15.95 35.01 20.87
CA THR A 782 -16.90 35.43 21.91
C THR A 782 -17.20 34.35 22.96
N GLU A 783 -16.68 33.14 22.77
CA GLU A 783 -16.84 32.04 23.71
C GLU A 783 -15.68 31.98 24.73
N THR A 784 -15.84 31.22 25.80
CA THR A 784 -14.78 30.97 26.77
C THR A 784 -13.61 30.25 26.06
N PRO A 785 -12.39 30.79 26.05
CA PRO A 785 -11.27 30.16 25.36
C PRO A 785 -10.96 28.77 25.94
N ARG A 786 -10.69 27.81 25.04
CA ARG A 786 -10.13 26.52 25.41
C ARG A 786 -8.67 26.71 25.78
N VAL A 787 -8.26 26.07 26.87
CA VAL A 787 -6.87 26.08 27.34
C VAL A 787 -6.22 24.78 26.86
N PRO A 788 -5.12 24.83 26.11
CA PRO A 788 -4.38 23.62 25.73
C PRO A 788 -4.03 22.75 26.95
N TYR A 789 -4.14 21.42 26.84
CA TYR A 789 -3.94 20.52 27.98
C TYR A 789 -2.56 20.71 28.64
N ILE A 790 -1.51 20.91 27.86
CA ILE A 790 -0.16 21.21 28.37
C ILE A 790 -0.16 22.45 29.27
N ALA A 791 -0.91 23.50 28.95
CA ALA A 791 -1.05 24.71 29.75
C ALA A 791 -1.93 24.52 30.98
N GLN A 792 -2.72 23.43 31.06
CA GLN A 792 -3.46 23.09 32.27
C GLN A 792 -2.59 22.36 33.32
N VAL A 793 -1.57 21.61 32.87
CA VAL A 793 -0.71 20.78 33.72
C VAL A 793 0.63 21.43 34.07
N MET A 794 1.10 22.39 33.27
CA MET A 794 2.33 23.17 33.50
C MET A 794 2.04 24.55 34.09
N ASN A 795 3.08 25.18 34.66
CA ASN A 795 3.04 26.56 35.14
C ASN A 795 3.96 27.49 34.29
N ASP A 796 4.19 28.74 34.73
CA ASP A 796 4.97 29.74 34.01
C ASP A 796 6.48 29.71 34.30
N ALA A 797 6.99 28.77 35.10
CA ALA A 797 8.42 28.63 35.33
C ALA A 797 9.18 28.24 34.03
N PRO A 798 10.48 28.59 33.91
CA PRO A 798 11.26 28.16 32.76
C PRO A 798 11.21 26.64 32.55
N ALA A 799 11.17 26.22 31.29
CA ALA A 799 11.07 24.82 30.93
C ALA A 799 12.25 24.33 30.09
N VAL A 800 12.70 23.13 30.36
CA VAL A 800 13.74 22.44 29.57
C VAL A 800 13.19 21.07 29.16
N ALA A 801 13.25 20.75 27.87
CA ALA A 801 12.93 19.43 27.36
C ALA A 801 14.19 18.72 26.83
N ALA A 802 14.27 17.41 27.04
CA ALA A 802 15.31 16.57 26.45
C ALA A 802 14.70 15.30 25.84
N THR A 803 15.16 14.94 24.65
CA THR A 803 14.65 13.79 23.88
C THR A 803 15.78 13.08 23.13
N ASP A 804 15.60 11.80 22.84
CA ASP A 804 16.54 10.99 22.05
C ASP A 804 16.33 11.15 20.52
N TYR A 805 15.48 12.08 20.14
CA TYR A 805 15.18 12.45 18.75
C TYR A 805 15.66 13.86 18.46
N MET A 806 15.60 14.28 17.20
CA MET A 806 15.93 15.64 16.80
C MET A 806 15.09 16.65 17.58
N LYS A 807 15.66 17.83 17.85
CA LYS A 807 15.00 18.90 18.64
C LYS A 807 13.60 19.22 18.17
N LEU A 808 13.35 19.14 16.85
CA LEU A 808 12.05 19.43 16.26
C LEU A 808 10.91 18.59 16.88
N PHE A 809 11.21 17.38 17.37
CA PHE A 809 10.21 16.53 18.03
C PHE A 809 9.61 17.18 19.30
N ALA A 810 10.45 17.77 20.15
CA ALA A 810 9.99 18.48 21.36
C ALA A 810 9.64 19.95 21.09
N GLU A 811 10.20 20.57 20.02
CA GLU A 811 9.87 21.94 19.64
C GLU A 811 8.40 22.14 19.23
N GLN A 812 7.71 21.08 18.83
CA GLN A 812 6.30 21.13 18.39
C GLN A 812 5.37 21.79 19.43
N VAL A 813 5.68 21.67 20.72
CA VAL A 813 4.82 22.16 21.80
C VAL A 813 5.12 23.59 22.24
N ARG A 814 6.18 24.22 21.70
CA ARG A 814 6.65 25.57 22.12
C ARG A 814 5.54 26.62 22.15
N ALA A 815 4.64 26.60 21.16
CA ALA A 815 3.56 27.59 21.06
C ALA A 815 2.47 27.45 22.15
N PHE A 816 2.43 26.32 22.85
CA PHE A 816 1.35 25.95 23.78
C PHE A 816 1.81 25.89 25.24
N ILE A 817 3.13 25.90 25.45
CA ILE A 817 3.73 25.91 26.78
C ILE A 817 3.49 27.27 27.48
N PRO A 818 2.99 27.30 28.72
CA PRO A 818 2.81 28.56 29.46
C PRO A 818 4.12 29.14 30.01
N ALA A 819 5.22 28.41 29.93
CA ALA A 819 6.53 28.78 30.47
C ALA A 819 7.07 30.09 29.87
N GLN A 820 7.76 30.90 30.69
CA GLN A 820 8.38 32.13 30.25
C GLN A 820 9.53 31.91 29.23
N SER A 821 10.16 30.74 29.29
CA SER A 821 11.18 30.31 28.31
C SER A 821 11.15 28.82 28.19
N TYR A 822 11.56 28.35 27.01
CA TYR A 822 11.59 26.90 26.69
C TYR A 822 12.84 26.55 25.92
N HIS A 823 13.67 25.68 26.48
CA HIS A 823 14.92 25.21 25.89
C HIS A 823 14.79 23.73 25.54
N VAL A 824 15.23 23.34 24.34
CA VAL A 824 15.15 21.95 23.88
C VAL A 824 16.53 21.38 23.61
N LEU A 825 16.82 20.22 24.22
CA LEU A 825 17.96 19.36 23.93
C LEU A 825 17.47 18.15 23.11
N GLY A 826 18.21 17.84 22.06
CA GLY A 826 17.86 16.73 21.16
C GLY A 826 19.03 16.32 20.27
N THR A 827 18.86 15.22 19.55
CA THR A 827 19.91 14.53 18.84
C THR A 827 19.95 14.91 17.35
N ASP A 828 20.12 16.19 17.03
CA ASP A 828 20.28 16.64 15.65
C ASP A 828 21.60 16.13 15.05
N GLY A 829 21.61 15.81 13.75
CA GLY A 829 22.77 15.29 13.04
C GLY A 829 22.66 13.79 12.72
N PHE A 830 23.73 13.20 12.24
CA PHE A 830 23.81 11.78 11.95
C PHE A 830 24.13 10.95 13.21
N GLY A 831 23.59 9.72 13.30
CA GLY A 831 23.95 8.74 14.32
C GLY A 831 25.44 8.37 14.31
N ARG A 832 25.94 7.84 15.42
CA ARG A 832 27.34 7.43 15.58
C ARG A 832 27.46 6.14 16.39
N SER A 833 28.38 5.26 16.01
CA SER A 833 28.67 4.04 16.76
C SER A 833 29.57 4.37 17.97
N ASP A 834 29.01 4.32 19.17
CA ASP A 834 29.73 4.44 20.44
C ASP A 834 28.95 3.85 21.60
N SER A 835 29.44 4.00 22.85
CA SER A 835 28.67 3.70 24.05
C SER A 835 27.52 4.72 24.25
N ARG A 836 26.46 4.35 25.00
CA ARG A 836 25.36 5.27 25.31
C ARG A 836 25.82 6.55 26.00
N GLU A 837 26.78 6.44 26.92
CA GLU A 837 27.34 7.59 27.64
C GLU A 837 27.99 8.55 26.67
N ASN A 838 28.86 8.05 25.78
CA ASN A 838 29.58 8.89 24.80
C ASN A 838 28.61 9.49 23.78
N LEU A 839 27.59 8.75 23.34
CA LEU A 839 26.58 9.26 22.43
C LEU A 839 25.76 10.38 23.07
N ARG A 840 25.34 10.23 24.35
CA ARG A 840 24.57 11.25 25.07
C ARG A 840 25.42 12.49 25.37
N GLU A 841 26.71 12.34 25.62
CA GLU A 841 27.66 13.47 25.70
C GLU A 841 27.80 14.15 24.33
N HIS A 842 28.02 13.38 23.26
CA HIS A 842 28.16 13.91 21.89
C HIS A 842 26.94 14.73 21.44
N PHE A 843 25.74 14.23 21.71
CA PHE A 843 24.48 14.91 21.33
C PHE A 843 23.95 15.88 22.39
N GLU A 844 24.66 16.07 23.52
CA GLU A 844 24.34 17.06 24.56
C GLU A 844 22.98 16.82 25.22
N VAL A 845 22.59 15.55 25.50
CA VAL A 845 21.27 15.18 26.02
C VAL A 845 21.29 14.44 27.36
N ASP A 846 22.44 14.31 28.02
CA ASP A 846 22.53 13.70 29.36
C ASP A 846 22.15 14.68 30.49
N ALA A 847 22.11 14.18 31.73
CA ALA A 847 21.70 14.95 32.90
C ALA A 847 22.52 16.24 33.10
N ARG A 848 23.80 16.22 32.78
CA ARG A 848 24.71 17.37 32.93
C ARG A 848 24.29 18.54 32.03
N TYR A 849 23.95 18.24 30.77
CA TYR A 849 23.48 19.26 29.83
C TYR A 849 22.08 19.77 30.17
N VAL A 850 21.18 18.91 30.69
CA VAL A 850 19.87 19.34 31.22
C VAL A 850 20.03 20.32 32.38
N VAL A 851 20.95 20.05 33.31
CA VAL A 851 21.28 20.96 34.43
C VAL A 851 21.80 22.31 33.93
N VAL A 852 22.77 22.29 33.01
CA VAL A 852 23.35 23.52 32.42
C VAL A 852 22.29 24.34 31.68
N ALA A 853 21.41 23.69 30.90
CA ALA A 853 20.29 24.36 30.22
C ALA A 853 19.31 25.00 31.21
N ALA A 854 18.95 24.32 32.30
CA ALA A 854 18.08 24.84 33.35
C ALA A 854 18.68 26.05 34.06
N LEU A 855 19.96 25.97 34.46
CA LEU A 855 20.67 27.07 35.05
C LEU A 855 20.82 28.27 34.10
N HIS A 856 21.05 28.01 32.81
CA HIS A 856 21.11 29.05 31.79
C HIS A 856 19.77 29.80 31.65
N GLU A 857 18.65 29.08 31.61
CA GLU A 857 17.32 29.72 31.54
C GLU A 857 17.01 30.54 32.81
N LEU A 858 17.39 30.08 33.98
CA LEU A 858 17.27 30.82 35.22
C LEU A 858 18.23 32.06 35.25
N ALA A 859 19.43 31.95 34.68
CA ALA A 859 20.36 33.09 34.55
C ALA A 859 19.80 34.17 33.60
N LYS A 860 19.18 33.81 32.50
CA LYS A 860 18.47 34.78 31.62
C LYS A 860 17.39 35.54 32.36
N GLN A 861 16.75 34.94 33.36
CA GLN A 861 15.76 35.63 34.23
C GLN A 861 16.38 36.41 35.36
N GLY A 862 17.70 36.45 35.48
CA GLY A 862 18.43 37.16 36.53
C GLY A 862 18.37 36.51 37.94
N LYS A 863 17.89 35.22 38.00
CA LYS A 863 17.85 34.48 39.28
C LYS A 863 19.19 33.86 39.65
N PHE A 864 20.05 33.66 38.66
CA PHE A 864 21.41 33.17 38.83
C PHE A 864 22.39 34.08 38.04
N ASP A 865 23.65 34.19 38.52
CA ASP A 865 24.70 34.78 37.75
C ASP A 865 25.19 33.82 36.65
N ALA A 866 25.55 34.34 35.48
CA ALA A 866 26.10 33.55 34.37
C ALA A 866 27.36 32.77 34.80
N LYS A 867 28.07 33.23 35.82
CA LYS A 867 29.22 32.52 36.40
C LYS A 867 28.81 31.18 37.00
N VAL A 868 27.61 31.03 37.60
CA VAL A 868 27.11 29.73 38.10
C VAL A 868 26.98 28.71 36.98
N VAL A 869 26.53 29.16 35.81
CA VAL A 869 26.43 28.29 34.61
C VAL A 869 27.85 27.90 34.16
N ALA A 870 28.78 28.83 34.08
CA ALA A 870 30.18 28.55 33.71
C ALA A 870 30.86 27.60 34.71
N ASP A 871 30.64 27.79 36.01
CA ASP A 871 31.17 26.91 37.06
C ASP A 871 30.56 25.49 36.99
N ALA A 872 29.29 25.36 36.60
CA ALA A 872 28.64 24.07 36.35
C ALA A 872 29.26 23.36 35.12
N ILE A 873 29.48 24.05 34.02
CA ILE A 873 30.15 23.54 32.81
C ILE A 873 31.54 23.02 33.18
N ALA A 874 32.33 23.81 33.91
CA ALA A 874 33.67 23.43 34.35
C ALA A 874 33.63 22.23 35.30
N LYS A 875 32.67 22.20 36.27
CA LYS A 875 32.50 21.12 37.23
C LYS A 875 32.17 19.78 36.54
N PHE A 876 31.31 19.78 35.55
CA PHE A 876 30.93 18.61 34.78
C PHE A 876 31.96 18.22 33.72
N GLY A 877 32.98 19.03 33.50
CA GLY A 877 34.02 18.80 32.48
C GLY A 877 33.51 18.82 31.06
N LEU A 878 32.46 19.61 30.79
CA LEU A 878 31.85 19.69 29.45
C LEU A 878 32.77 20.43 28.48
N LYS A 879 32.88 19.91 27.27
CA LYS A 879 33.70 20.50 26.20
C LYS A 879 32.92 21.65 25.54
N THR A 880 33.44 22.86 25.58
CA THR A 880 32.78 24.06 25.01
C THR A 880 33.19 24.38 23.57
N GLU A 881 34.36 23.90 23.15
CA GLU A 881 34.94 24.16 21.83
C GLU A 881 34.84 22.90 20.94
N ILE A 882 33.61 22.40 20.76
CA ILE A 882 33.31 21.27 19.88
C ILE A 882 32.41 21.70 18.75
N LEU A 883 32.49 20.99 17.62
CA LEU A 883 31.61 21.20 16.51
C LEU A 883 30.17 20.77 16.90
N ASN A 884 29.20 21.59 16.57
CA ASN A 884 27.79 21.23 16.78
C ASN A 884 27.47 19.87 16.09
N PRO A 885 26.89 18.91 16.81
CA PRO A 885 26.60 17.58 16.29
C PRO A 885 25.85 17.57 14.94
N LEU A 886 25.04 18.61 14.68
CA LEU A 886 24.36 18.78 13.39
C LEU A 886 25.32 18.84 12.20
N TYR A 887 26.55 19.35 12.41
CA TYR A 887 27.56 19.55 11.36
C TYR A 887 28.80 18.64 11.52
N ALA A 888 28.79 17.78 12.54
CA ALA A 888 29.90 16.91 12.87
C ALA A 888 30.03 15.68 11.97
#